data_7d6d67fc5fb8180a7de7de7e36b7e391
#
_entry.id   7d6d67fc5fb8180a7de7de7e36b7e391
#
_cell.length_a   1.000
_cell.length_b   1.000
_cell.length_c   1.000
_cell.angle_alpha   90.00
_cell.angle_beta   90.00
_cell.angle_gamma   90.00
#
_symmetry.space_group_name_H-M   'P 1'
#
loop_
_entity.id
_entity.type
_entity.pdbx_description
1 polymer ?
#
loop_
_entity_poly.entity_id
_entity_poly.type
_entity_poly.pdbx_seq_one_letter_code
_entity_poly.pdbx_strand_id
1 'polypeptide(L)'
;MTVRGRHSKHRIIVGFLAVMGSILLVRLFLLTVVEHDRWDEYADDVSSRAVYETAPRGDILDRNGKKLATSKAVYSINLSRVNLSEEDALAASTEVFEVLKANDEDIETTQEEVSKTLVKKDYQAYLPVTLSRQVSRESAMEIMGKQLPGIQVAVNYIREYPYGSLASHVLGYLGQISEKEMKSYTKEDGYRKDSRIGKSGIERAFEKELHGHDSVSRVQIDASGRVTKLLSKSKAKKGKTIRLTLDWSLQKTAEAALQQALEQAAAGGVFHSEYGDHSMTYAKNAASGAAVALDVKTGQILAMASAPDFDPNDFAVSISREKWESLQRKNLRDPMSPAPLYNVATMSAVQPGSTFKPVTALEALSCGLDENRYLYDGGHVELGGKSYGCILWNRSRKTHGYVDLRKALAVSCNYYFYDIASGEDLASGTSLGYEQKMDNERILSYAKRMGLGLKTGIELPESKGILPSEKRKEKQLQQNLKQYLLEERETFFKEEFCRNDAKLDDLVEKIVNWSDKGLTLEEIIGKLKKENAIVKDQTDRLASVCKYDYFDQMRWTQGDTFNLSIGQGDHAYTTLQMAEYMATLGNGGIRNSVSLTADVSSKRSRQFSRSQKTNEHIQCIIRAMTGVTEGEDGSLRGLFESFPY
;
A
#
# COMPACT_ATOMS: atom_id res chain seq x y z
N MET A 1 98.68 26.37 12.98
CA MET A 1 97.19 26.25 13.11
C MET A 1 96.66 25.66 11.81
N THR A 2 96.08 24.51 11.94
CA THR A 2 94.78 24.12 11.60
C THR A 2 94.67 22.87 10.64
N VAL A 3 95.32 21.80 10.93
CA VAL A 3 94.94 20.51 10.29
C VAL A 3 93.99 19.70 11.16
N ARG A 4 93.93 19.91 12.49
CA ARG A 4 93.12 19.18 13.45
C ARG A 4 91.62 19.47 13.36
N GLY A 5 91.13 20.60 12.84
CA GLY A 5 89.72 20.96 12.78
C GLY A 5 88.95 20.34 11.61
N ARG A 6 89.62 19.88 10.56
CA ARG A 6 88.98 19.32 9.35
C ARG A 6 88.57 17.88 9.54
N HIS A 7 89.35 17.07 10.27
CA HIS A 7 89.05 15.67 10.59
C HIS A 7 87.85 15.49 11.57
N SER A 8 87.69 16.49 12.49
CA SER A 8 86.56 16.45 13.43
C SER A 8 85.19 16.67 12.72
N LYS A 9 85.13 17.63 11.79
CA LYS A 9 83.91 17.88 11.01
C LYS A 9 83.52 16.68 10.11
N HIS A 10 84.53 16.07 9.49
CA HIS A 10 84.30 14.85 8.68
C HIS A 10 83.75 13.69 9.52
N ARG A 11 84.27 13.45 10.71
CA ARG A 11 83.78 12.39 11.63
C ARG A 11 82.34 12.67 12.08
N ILE A 12 81.97 13.90 12.32
CA ILE A 12 80.61 14.31 12.69
C ILE A 12 79.66 14.07 11.52
N ILE A 13 80.05 14.45 10.29
CA ILE A 13 79.25 14.22 9.09
C ILE A 13 79.07 12.69 8.82
N VAL A 14 80.14 11.94 8.93
CA VAL A 14 80.12 10.48 8.77
C VAL A 14 79.24 9.84 9.85
N GLY A 15 79.34 10.28 11.09
CA GLY A 15 78.48 9.81 12.19
C GLY A 15 77.03 10.16 11.96
N PHE A 16 76.72 11.34 11.49
CA PHE A 16 75.34 11.73 11.13
C PHE A 16 74.80 10.92 9.97
N LEU A 17 75.56 10.64 8.91
CA LEU A 17 75.18 9.80 7.79
C LEU A 17 74.99 8.35 8.22
N ALA A 18 75.83 7.84 9.13
CA ALA A 18 75.69 6.49 9.69
C ALA A 18 74.42 6.35 10.52
N VAL A 19 74.08 7.37 11.35
CA VAL A 19 72.81 7.36 12.12
C VAL A 19 71.58 7.44 11.18
N MET A 20 71.60 8.31 10.18
CA MET A 20 70.54 8.38 9.18
C MET A 20 70.41 7.07 8.41
N GLY A 21 71.50 6.46 7.98
CA GLY A 21 71.50 5.14 7.34
C GLY A 21 70.90 4.05 8.22
N SER A 22 71.29 4.07 9.52
CA SER A 22 70.72 3.11 10.48
C SER A 22 69.20 3.30 10.67
N ILE A 23 68.73 4.52 10.77
CA ILE A 23 67.30 4.82 10.87
C ILE A 23 66.54 4.34 9.60
N LEU A 24 67.13 4.56 8.43
CA LEU A 24 66.53 4.05 7.17
C LEU A 24 66.50 2.52 7.12
N LEU A 25 67.58 1.86 7.56
CA LEU A 25 67.64 0.38 7.61
C LEU A 25 66.65 -0.20 8.63
N VAL A 26 66.54 0.44 9.80
CA VAL A 26 65.54 0.03 10.79
C VAL A 26 64.13 0.24 10.24
N ARG A 27 63.87 1.37 9.58
CA ARG A 27 62.58 1.62 8.97
C ARG A 27 62.27 0.64 7.82
N LEU A 28 63.26 0.37 7.00
CA LEU A 28 63.11 -0.66 5.94
C LEU A 28 62.86 -2.04 6.54
N PHE A 29 63.57 -2.42 7.58
CA PHE A 29 63.30 -3.68 8.28
C PHE A 29 61.90 -3.75 8.90
N LEU A 30 61.44 -2.67 9.52
CA LEU A 30 60.09 -2.58 10.05
C LEU A 30 59.03 -2.73 8.94
N LEU A 31 59.20 -2.05 7.81
CA LEU A 31 58.27 -2.12 6.69
C LEU A 31 58.28 -3.50 6.00
N THR A 32 59.47 -4.14 5.82
CA THR A 32 59.60 -5.32 5.00
C THR A 32 59.48 -6.65 5.81
N VAL A 33 59.70 -6.61 7.12
CA VAL A 33 59.69 -7.81 7.96
C VAL A 33 58.60 -7.73 9.03
N VAL A 34 58.51 -6.64 9.76
CA VAL A 34 57.59 -6.53 10.90
C VAL A 34 56.17 -6.18 10.46
N GLU A 35 56.05 -5.26 9.52
CA GLU A 35 54.78 -4.76 8.99
C GLU A 35 54.42 -5.43 7.63
N HIS A 36 55.16 -6.46 7.20
CA HIS A 36 55.03 -7.10 5.90
C HIS A 36 53.60 -7.54 5.65
N ASP A 37 53.04 -8.32 6.57
CA ASP A 37 51.66 -8.87 6.43
C ASP A 37 50.62 -7.76 6.31
N ARG A 38 50.80 -6.66 7.06
CA ARG A 38 49.90 -5.51 6.99
C ARG A 38 49.97 -4.76 5.66
N TRP A 39 51.18 -4.64 5.09
CA TRP A 39 51.35 -3.97 3.81
C TRP A 39 50.97 -4.85 2.63
N ASP A 40 51.12 -6.18 2.76
CA ASP A 40 50.62 -7.16 1.82
C ASP A 40 49.08 -7.16 1.81
N GLU A 41 48.47 -7.18 2.98
CA GLU A 41 47.01 -7.07 3.10
C GLU A 41 46.48 -5.76 2.51
N TYR A 42 47.19 -4.64 2.75
CA TYR A 42 46.84 -3.35 2.16
C TYR A 42 47.04 -3.33 0.63
N ALA A 43 48.08 -3.93 0.12
CA ALA A 43 48.36 -4.03 -1.33
C ALA A 43 47.34 -4.92 -2.00
N ASP A 44 46.97 -6.03 -1.36
CA ASP A 44 45.89 -6.92 -1.84
C ASP A 44 44.52 -6.23 -1.84
N ASP A 45 44.22 -5.45 -0.81
CA ASP A 45 42.99 -4.68 -0.73
C ASP A 45 42.92 -3.58 -1.80
N VAL A 46 44.01 -2.92 -2.09
CA VAL A 46 44.13 -1.86 -3.12
C VAL A 46 44.09 -2.46 -4.52
N SER A 47 44.72 -3.62 -4.73
CA SER A 47 44.81 -4.30 -6.03
C SER A 47 43.64 -5.29 -6.28
N SER A 48 42.85 -5.62 -5.27
CA SER A 48 41.72 -6.53 -5.43
C SER A 48 40.41 -5.82 -5.74
N ARG A 49 39.57 -6.47 -6.52
CA ARG A 49 38.20 -6.00 -6.84
C ARG A 49 37.19 -7.13 -6.66
N ALA A 50 36.02 -6.77 -6.16
CA ALA A 50 34.89 -7.67 -6.08
C ALA A 50 34.06 -7.57 -7.34
N VAL A 51 33.89 -8.69 -8.05
CA VAL A 51 32.99 -8.86 -9.18
C VAL A 51 31.80 -9.68 -8.70
N TYR A 52 30.61 -9.17 -8.94
CA TYR A 52 29.36 -9.77 -8.47
C TYR A 52 28.62 -10.44 -9.62
N GLU A 53 28.12 -11.65 -9.38
CA GLU A 53 27.16 -12.34 -10.26
C GLU A 53 25.83 -12.42 -9.50
N THR A 54 24.78 -11.84 -10.03
CA THR A 54 23.48 -11.76 -9.38
C THR A 54 22.87 -13.14 -9.14
N ALA A 55 22.39 -13.39 -7.94
CA ALA A 55 21.67 -14.61 -7.61
C ALA A 55 20.24 -14.61 -8.18
N PRO A 56 19.71 -15.76 -8.57
CA PRO A 56 18.28 -15.87 -8.87
C PRO A 56 17.46 -15.60 -7.62
N ARG A 57 16.47 -14.71 -7.74
CA ARG A 57 15.51 -14.41 -6.69
C ARG A 57 14.60 -15.61 -6.40
N GLY A 58 14.11 -15.78 -5.19
CA GLY A 58 13.20 -16.86 -4.80
C GLY A 58 11.89 -16.85 -5.61
N ASP A 59 11.33 -18.01 -5.87
CA ASP A 59 10.03 -18.12 -6.54
C ASP A 59 8.90 -17.72 -5.58
N ILE A 60 7.81 -17.16 -6.12
CA ILE A 60 6.55 -16.97 -5.41
C ILE A 60 5.54 -17.95 -6.01
N LEU A 61 4.98 -18.81 -5.17
CA LEU A 61 4.05 -19.86 -5.58
C LEU A 61 2.66 -19.58 -5.01
N ASP A 62 1.62 -20.03 -5.71
CA ASP A 62 0.29 -20.15 -5.15
C ASP A 62 0.21 -21.31 -4.12
N ARG A 63 -0.96 -21.55 -3.54
CA ARG A 63 -1.20 -22.62 -2.57
C ARG A 63 -0.96 -24.02 -3.15
N ASN A 64 -1.13 -24.18 -4.46
CA ASN A 64 -1.03 -25.45 -5.20
C ASN A 64 0.36 -25.67 -5.79
N GLY A 65 1.30 -24.72 -5.60
CA GLY A 65 2.68 -24.79 -6.10
C GLY A 65 2.87 -24.19 -7.50
N LYS A 66 1.85 -23.51 -8.05
CA LYS A 66 1.94 -22.84 -9.33
C LYS A 66 2.79 -21.57 -9.21
N LYS A 67 3.74 -21.35 -10.11
CA LYS A 67 4.65 -20.20 -10.06
C LYS A 67 3.94 -18.92 -10.48
N LEU A 68 3.76 -18.01 -9.55
CA LEU A 68 3.21 -16.68 -9.78
C LEU A 68 4.29 -15.66 -10.13
N ALA A 69 5.50 -15.83 -9.60
CA ALA A 69 6.68 -15.07 -9.96
C ALA A 69 7.92 -15.96 -9.90
N THR A 70 8.83 -15.81 -10.85
CA THR A 70 10.06 -16.61 -10.94
C THR A 70 11.23 -15.75 -11.43
N SER A 71 12.44 -16.30 -11.44
CA SER A 71 13.61 -15.68 -12.04
C SER A 71 13.94 -16.41 -13.33
N LYS A 72 13.89 -15.70 -14.45
CA LYS A 72 14.24 -16.19 -15.77
C LYS A 72 15.70 -15.87 -16.07
N ALA A 73 16.48 -16.88 -16.46
CA ALA A 73 17.84 -16.66 -16.93
C ALA A 73 17.80 -15.99 -18.31
N VAL A 74 18.55 -14.92 -18.46
CA VAL A 74 18.69 -14.15 -19.68
C VAL A 74 20.17 -13.90 -19.95
N TYR A 75 20.52 -13.59 -21.20
CA TYR A 75 21.86 -13.17 -21.55
C TYR A 75 21.95 -11.65 -21.48
N SER A 76 22.99 -11.13 -20.86
CA SER A 76 23.33 -9.70 -20.86
C SER A 76 24.64 -9.47 -21.60
N ILE A 77 24.72 -8.36 -22.32
CA ILE A 77 25.91 -7.96 -23.04
C ILE A 77 26.57 -6.81 -22.29
N ASN A 78 27.81 -7.02 -21.91
CA ASN A 78 28.59 -6.05 -21.17
C ASN A 78 29.83 -5.67 -21.97
N LEU A 79 30.21 -4.38 -21.96
CA LEU A 79 31.43 -3.87 -22.55
C LEU A 79 32.42 -3.50 -21.45
N SER A 80 33.59 -4.11 -21.47
CA SER A 80 34.72 -3.77 -20.59
C SER A 80 35.80 -3.03 -21.39
N ARG A 81 36.23 -1.86 -20.93
CA ARG A 81 37.27 -1.05 -21.59
C ARG A 81 38.70 -1.47 -21.19
N VAL A 82 38.86 -2.55 -20.47
CA VAL A 82 40.19 -3.01 -20.05
C VAL A 82 41.07 -3.29 -21.28
N ASN A 83 42.17 -2.56 -21.43
CA ASN A 83 43.11 -2.61 -22.55
C ASN A 83 42.54 -2.22 -23.94
N LEU A 84 41.44 -1.49 -23.97
CA LEU A 84 40.86 -0.98 -25.21
C LEU A 84 40.94 0.54 -25.22
N SER A 85 41.25 1.07 -26.44
CA SER A 85 41.05 2.48 -26.68
C SER A 85 39.55 2.81 -26.64
N GLU A 86 39.23 4.09 -26.47
CA GLU A 86 37.82 4.54 -26.53
C GLU A 86 37.22 4.26 -27.92
N GLU A 87 38.00 4.43 -28.99
CA GLU A 87 37.58 4.18 -30.36
C GLU A 87 37.26 2.70 -30.59
N ASP A 88 38.12 1.77 -30.11
CA ASP A 88 37.89 0.33 -30.23
C ASP A 88 36.67 -0.12 -29.42
N ALA A 89 36.50 0.44 -28.21
CA ALA A 89 35.34 0.13 -27.38
C ALA A 89 34.01 0.62 -27.98
N LEU A 90 34.02 1.81 -28.59
CA LEU A 90 32.86 2.32 -29.35
C LEU A 90 32.59 1.51 -30.61
N ALA A 91 33.63 1.11 -31.37
CA ALA A 91 33.49 0.26 -32.54
C ALA A 91 32.87 -1.10 -32.16
N ALA A 92 33.37 -1.75 -31.11
CA ALA A 92 32.81 -3.00 -30.60
C ALA A 92 31.34 -2.85 -30.15
N SER A 93 31.00 -1.73 -29.48
CA SER A 93 29.61 -1.49 -29.09
C SER A 93 28.70 -1.25 -30.29
N THR A 94 29.17 -0.60 -31.34
CA THR A 94 28.42 -0.39 -32.58
C THR A 94 28.05 -1.72 -33.23
N GLU A 95 29.00 -2.64 -33.35
CA GLU A 95 28.73 -3.97 -33.90
C GLU A 95 27.75 -4.78 -33.07
N VAL A 96 27.78 -4.64 -31.72
CA VAL A 96 26.77 -5.23 -30.85
C VAL A 96 25.39 -4.66 -31.16
N PHE A 97 25.27 -3.34 -31.27
CA PHE A 97 23.98 -2.70 -31.56
C PHE A 97 23.44 -3.06 -32.96
N GLU A 98 24.31 -3.27 -33.94
CA GLU A 98 23.90 -3.76 -35.27
C GLU A 98 23.29 -5.17 -35.17
N VAL A 99 23.90 -6.09 -34.43
CA VAL A 99 23.35 -7.43 -34.21
C VAL A 99 22.02 -7.37 -33.43
N LEU A 100 21.95 -6.59 -32.37
CA LEU A 100 20.72 -6.45 -31.59
C LEU A 100 19.58 -5.88 -32.45
N LYS A 101 19.87 -4.89 -33.29
CA LYS A 101 18.89 -4.30 -34.21
C LYS A 101 18.46 -5.27 -35.31
N ALA A 102 19.41 -6.06 -35.86
CA ALA A 102 19.11 -7.04 -36.89
C ALA A 102 18.20 -8.18 -36.38
N ASN A 103 18.29 -8.50 -35.09
CA ASN A 103 17.50 -9.53 -34.42
C ASN A 103 16.26 -9.00 -33.72
N ASP A 104 15.87 -7.74 -33.92
CA ASP A 104 14.70 -7.08 -33.35
C ASP A 104 14.68 -7.12 -31.78
N GLU A 105 15.89 -7.00 -31.20
CA GLU A 105 16.05 -6.98 -29.73
C GLU A 105 15.80 -5.58 -29.18
N ASP A 106 15.27 -5.51 -27.96
CA ASP A 106 15.09 -4.26 -27.22
C ASP A 106 16.46 -3.66 -26.81
N ILE A 107 16.76 -2.46 -27.31
CA ILE A 107 17.99 -1.73 -27.04
C ILE A 107 17.73 -0.74 -25.90
N GLU A 108 18.15 -1.09 -24.67
CA GLU A 108 17.95 -0.28 -23.47
C GLU A 108 18.93 0.90 -23.37
N THR A 109 20.14 0.76 -23.92
CA THR A 109 21.22 1.74 -23.84
C THR A 109 21.59 2.22 -25.22
N THR A 110 21.59 3.52 -25.44
CA THR A 110 21.95 4.09 -26.72
C THR A 110 23.48 4.22 -26.87
N GLN A 111 23.97 4.23 -28.13
CA GLN A 111 25.39 4.44 -28.40
C GLN A 111 25.92 5.78 -27.84
N GLU A 112 25.06 6.79 -27.81
CA GLU A 112 25.40 8.11 -27.23
C GLU A 112 25.60 8.03 -25.70
N GLU A 113 24.77 7.23 -25.02
CA GLU A 113 24.91 7.01 -23.55
C GLU A 113 26.16 6.19 -23.23
N VAL A 114 26.48 5.20 -24.05
CA VAL A 114 27.74 4.44 -23.94
C VAL A 114 28.93 5.38 -24.09
N SER A 115 28.97 6.20 -25.15
CA SER A 115 30.02 7.18 -25.37
C SER A 115 30.14 8.15 -24.19
N LYS A 116 29.05 8.75 -23.74
CA LYS A 116 29.04 9.64 -22.56
C LYS A 116 29.57 8.96 -21.28
N THR A 117 29.32 7.66 -21.13
CA THR A 117 29.77 6.88 -19.97
C THR A 117 31.26 6.61 -20.03
N LEU A 118 31.76 6.24 -21.19
CA LEU A 118 33.20 5.95 -21.40
C LEU A 118 34.10 7.16 -21.23
N VAL A 119 33.61 8.39 -21.49
CA VAL A 119 34.36 9.66 -21.42
C VAL A 119 34.35 10.25 -20.01
N LYS A 120 33.49 9.79 -19.08
CA LYS A 120 33.43 10.33 -17.73
C LYS A 120 34.76 10.16 -16.99
N LYS A 121 35.21 11.22 -16.29
CA LYS A 121 36.50 11.25 -15.53
C LYS A 121 36.56 10.20 -14.42
N ASP A 122 35.43 9.80 -13.87
CA ASP A 122 35.30 8.82 -12.79
C ASP A 122 35.01 7.39 -13.33
N TYR A 123 35.00 7.20 -14.66
CA TYR A 123 34.84 5.89 -15.25
C TYR A 123 36.05 5.00 -14.96
N GLN A 124 35.76 3.85 -14.37
CA GLN A 124 36.78 2.86 -14.03
C GLN A 124 36.75 1.74 -15.07
N ALA A 125 37.82 1.58 -15.85
CA ALA A 125 37.89 0.66 -17.01
C ALA A 125 37.56 -0.80 -16.67
N TYR A 126 37.73 -1.22 -15.43
CA TYR A 126 37.37 -2.57 -14.96
C TYR A 126 35.88 -2.75 -14.66
N LEU A 127 35.09 -1.69 -14.55
CA LEU A 127 33.64 -1.77 -14.41
C LEU A 127 33.01 -1.90 -15.78
N PRO A 128 32.32 -3.00 -16.07
CA PRO A 128 31.68 -3.17 -17.37
C PRO A 128 30.50 -2.21 -17.53
N VAL A 129 30.34 -1.68 -18.73
CA VAL A 129 29.13 -0.95 -19.16
C VAL A 129 28.18 -1.96 -19.73
N THR A 130 26.97 -2.07 -19.19
CA THR A 130 25.93 -2.96 -19.72
C THR A 130 25.32 -2.34 -20.98
N LEU A 131 25.47 -3.01 -22.13
CA LEU A 131 24.90 -2.60 -23.40
C LEU A 131 23.45 -3.04 -23.55
N SER A 132 23.15 -4.28 -23.13
CA SER A 132 21.78 -4.80 -22.97
C SER A 132 21.72 -5.78 -21.81
N ARG A 133 20.63 -5.73 -21.05
CA ARG A 133 20.40 -6.61 -19.89
C ARG A 133 19.65 -7.88 -20.23
N GLN A 134 18.98 -7.87 -21.38
CA GLN A 134 18.18 -8.99 -21.85
C GLN A 134 18.32 -9.13 -23.36
N VAL A 135 18.95 -10.21 -23.80
CA VAL A 135 18.99 -10.60 -25.21
C VAL A 135 18.59 -12.06 -25.35
N SER A 136 18.10 -12.41 -26.53
CA SER A 136 17.82 -13.80 -26.90
C SER A 136 19.08 -14.66 -26.87
N ARG A 137 18.90 -15.98 -26.83
CA ARG A 137 20.03 -16.91 -26.93
C ARG A 137 20.72 -16.81 -28.30
N GLU A 138 19.93 -16.59 -29.35
CA GLU A 138 20.38 -16.44 -30.71
C GLU A 138 21.33 -15.25 -30.85
N SER A 139 20.91 -14.07 -30.43
CA SER A 139 21.72 -12.84 -30.43
C SER A 139 22.96 -12.97 -29.55
N ALA A 140 22.84 -13.59 -28.39
CA ALA A 140 23.98 -13.83 -27.49
C ALA A 140 25.03 -14.73 -28.15
N MET A 141 24.62 -15.82 -28.82
CA MET A 141 25.53 -16.72 -29.49
C MET A 141 26.18 -16.08 -30.72
N GLU A 142 25.46 -15.25 -31.48
CA GLU A 142 26.01 -14.50 -32.62
C GLU A 142 27.07 -13.50 -32.13
N ILE A 143 26.79 -12.73 -31.11
CA ILE A 143 27.75 -11.78 -30.50
C ILE A 143 28.99 -12.51 -29.97
N MET A 144 28.82 -13.65 -29.29
CA MET A 144 29.94 -14.48 -28.84
C MET A 144 30.79 -14.98 -30.04
N GLY A 145 30.15 -15.37 -31.13
CA GLY A 145 30.83 -15.85 -32.36
C GLY A 145 31.70 -14.79 -33.03
N LYS A 146 31.32 -13.50 -32.91
CA LYS A 146 32.10 -12.39 -33.46
C LYS A 146 33.39 -12.08 -32.69
N GLN A 147 33.55 -12.60 -31.47
CA GLN A 147 34.74 -12.42 -30.60
C GLN A 147 35.17 -10.94 -30.47
N LEU A 148 34.21 -10.04 -30.35
CA LEU A 148 34.44 -8.60 -30.26
C LEU A 148 35.29 -8.24 -29.05
N PRO A 149 36.33 -7.39 -29.19
CA PRO A 149 37.19 -7.03 -28.06
C PRO A 149 36.40 -6.28 -26.96
N GLY A 150 36.60 -6.70 -25.71
CA GLY A 150 35.94 -6.11 -24.54
C GLY A 150 34.47 -6.49 -24.35
N ILE A 151 33.84 -7.17 -25.31
CA ILE A 151 32.47 -7.64 -25.17
C ILE A 151 32.43 -8.94 -24.36
N GLN A 152 31.59 -8.97 -23.35
CA GLN A 152 31.35 -10.13 -22.52
C GLN A 152 29.87 -10.44 -22.48
N VAL A 153 29.52 -11.69 -22.77
CA VAL A 153 28.17 -12.21 -22.62
C VAL A 153 28.10 -12.91 -21.27
N ALA A 154 27.20 -12.45 -20.41
CA ALA A 154 27.00 -13.02 -19.09
C ALA A 154 25.56 -13.52 -18.93
N VAL A 155 25.37 -14.58 -18.15
CA VAL A 155 24.04 -15.01 -17.74
C VAL A 155 23.60 -14.13 -16.57
N ASN A 156 22.45 -13.49 -16.70
CA ASN A 156 21.83 -12.69 -15.68
C ASN A 156 20.42 -13.24 -15.37
N TYR A 157 19.76 -12.71 -14.35
CA TYR A 157 18.41 -13.12 -13.99
C TYR A 157 17.49 -11.91 -13.96
N ILE A 158 16.39 -11.99 -14.70
CA ILE A 158 15.30 -11.04 -14.64
C ILE A 158 14.10 -11.65 -13.90
N ARG A 159 13.32 -10.79 -13.25
CA ARG A 159 12.06 -11.23 -12.64
C ARG A 159 11.00 -11.40 -13.70
N GLU A 160 10.29 -12.52 -13.67
CA GLU A 160 9.22 -12.86 -14.58
C GLU A 160 7.94 -13.15 -13.80
N TYR A 161 6.85 -12.55 -14.26
CA TYR A 161 5.49 -12.80 -13.77
C TYR A 161 4.70 -13.45 -14.90
N PRO A 162 4.62 -14.81 -14.91
CA PRO A 162 4.14 -15.56 -16.08
C PRO A 162 2.69 -15.29 -16.48
N TYR A 163 1.91 -14.67 -15.60
CA TYR A 163 0.49 -14.38 -15.82
C TYR A 163 0.18 -12.89 -15.95
N GLY A 164 1.19 -12.07 -16.26
CA GLY A 164 1.02 -10.63 -16.47
C GLY A 164 0.48 -9.92 -15.24
N SER A 165 -0.62 -9.21 -15.38
CA SER A 165 -1.23 -8.40 -14.32
C SER A 165 -1.90 -9.20 -13.19
N LEU A 166 -2.03 -10.54 -13.34
CA LEU A 166 -2.71 -11.38 -12.35
C LEU A 166 -2.04 -11.25 -10.97
N ALA A 167 -2.85 -10.91 -9.97
CA ALA A 167 -2.43 -10.69 -8.58
C ALA A 167 -1.35 -9.61 -8.41
N SER A 168 -1.23 -8.64 -9.34
CA SER A 168 -0.17 -7.64 -9.36
C SER A 168 -0.03 -6.87 -8.05
N HIS A 169 -1.14 -6.49 -7.41
CA HIS A 169 -1.14 -5.78 -6.14
C HIS A 169 -0.72 -6.65 -4.95
N VAL A 170 -0.90 -7.97 -5.06
CA VAL A 170 -0.41 -8.92 -4.05
C VAL A 170 1.06 -9.22 -4.29
N LEU A 171 1.45 -9.55 -5.53
CA LEU A 171 2.83 -9.86 -5.88
C LEU A 171 3.74 -8.64 -5.70
N GLY A 172 3.30 -7.49 -6.22
CA GLY A 172 4.13 -6.29 -6.28
C GLY A 172 5.08 -6.31 -7.46
N TYR A 173 6.06 -5.41 -7.46
CA TYR A 173 7.06 -5.25 -8.51
C TYR A 173 8.43 -4.91 -7.96
N LEU A 174 9.46 -5.09 -8.78
CA LEU A 174 10.84 -4.73 -8.47
C LEU A 174 11.20 -3.35 -9.02
N GLY A 175 12.05 -2.64 -8.32
CA GLY A 175 12.63 -1.38 -8.77
C GLY A 175 14.03 -1.18 -8.23
N GLN A 176 14.79 -0.27 -8.85
CA GLN A 176 16.13 0.05 -8.38
C GLN A 176 16.08 0.61 -6.95
N ILE A 177 17.03 0.20 -6.12
CA ILE A 177 17.17 0.70 -4.75
C ILE A 177 17.48 2.19 -4.75
N SER A 178 16.78 2.97 -3.95
CA SER A 178 17.02 4.40 -3.77
C SER A 178 18.06 4.66 -2.67
N GLU A 179 18.67 5.84 -2.67
CA GLU A 179 19.62 6.25 -1.61
C GLU A 179 19.00 6.21 -0.20
N LYS A 180 17.70 6.49 -0.09
CA LYS A 180 16.98 6.43 1.18
C LYS A 180 16.82 4.98 1.65
N GLU A 181 16.52 4.07 0.74
CA GLU A 181 16.37 2.64 1.04
C GLU A 181 17.70 1.98 1.36
N MET A 182 18.82 2.43 0.74
CA MET A 182 20.18 1.98 1.06
C MET A 182 20.56 2.15 2.54
N LYS A 183 19.89 3.04 3.27
CA LYS A 183 20.09 3.17 4.72
C LYS A 183 19.51 2.00 5.52
N SER A 184 18.52 1.30 4.96
CA SER A 184 17.83 0.18 5.58
C SER A 184 18.36 -1.19 5.11
N TYR A 185 19.09 -1.21 4.00
CA TYR A 185 19.70 -2.40 3.41
C TYR A 185 21.22 -2.21 3.40
N THR A 186 21.95 -3.06 4.15
CA THR A 186 23.39 -2.92 4.30
C THR A 186 24.15 -3.64 3.18
N LYS A 187 25.42 -3.25 2.98
CA LYS A 187 26.33 -4.00 2.10
C LYS A 187 26.60 -5.41 2.62
N GLU A 188 26.58 -5.59 3.92
CA GLU A 188 26.74 -6.89 4.60
C GLU A 188 25.59 -7.85 4.24
N ASP A 189 24.37 -7.33 4.01
CA ASP A 189 23.23 -8.08 3.49
C ASP A 189 23.31 -8.35 1.97
N GLY A 190 24.36 -7.89 1.28
CA GLY A 190 24.60 -8.10 -0.14
C GLY A 190 23.98 -7.05 -1.08
N TYR A 191 23.42 -5.96 -0.53
CA TYR A 191 22.79 -4.91 -1.37
C TYR A 191 23.81 -3.89 -1.88
N ARG A 192 23.62 -3.49 -3.14
CA ARG A 192 24.43 -2.51 -3.86
C ARG A 192 23.53 -1.41 -4.45
N LYS A 193 24.15 -0.33 -4.94
CA LYS A 193 23.42 0.79 -5.57
C LYS A 193 22.64 0.39 -6.84
N ASP A 194 23.06 -0.67 -7.49
CA ASP A 194 22.44 -1.23 -8.69
C ASP A 194 21.46 -2.37 -8.38
N SER A 195 21.32 -2.77 -7.11
CA SER A 195 20.40 -3.82 -6.69
C SER A 195 18.95 -3.44 -6.97
N ARG A 196 18.19 -4.43 -7.38
CA ARG A 196 16.73 -4.33 -7.55
C ARG A 196 16.04 -4.96 -6.35
N ILE A 197 15.15 -4.22 -5.75
CA ILE A 197 14.41 -4.63 -4.54
C ILE A 197 12.91 -4.57 -4.77
N GLY A 198 12.15 -5.27 -3.97
CA GLY A 198 10.69 -5.19 -3.95
C GLY A 198 10.20 -3.79 -3.54
N LYS A 199 9.37 -3.17 -4.38
CA LYS A 199 8.79 -1.85 -4.12
C LYS A 199 7.41 -1.91 -3.49
N SER A 200 6.67 -2.97 -3.75
CA SER A 200 5.33 -3.21 -3.21
C SER A 200 5.06 -4.71 -3.06
N GLY A 201 3.90 -5.05 -2.51
CA GLY A 201 3.43 -6.43 -2.46
C GLY A 201 4.32 -7.38 -1.65
N ILE A 202 4.21 -8.64 -1.96
CA ILE A 202 5.02 -9.75 -1.39
C ILE A 202 6.50 -9.57 -1.72
N GLU A 203 6.82 -9.03 -2.90
CA GLU A 203 8.20 -8.72 -3.28
C GLU A 203 8.88 -7.82 -2.26
N ARG A 204 8.15 -6.82 -1.70
CA ARG A 204 8.66 -5.94 -0.66
C ARG A 204 8.58 -6.55 0.73
N ALA A 205 7.47 -7.21 1.04
CA ALA A 205 7.22 -7.75 2.38
C ALA A 205 8.22 -8.84 2.75
N PHE A 206 8.65 -9.63 1.75
CA PHE A 206 9.61 -10.74 1.91
C PHE A 206 10.91 -10.49 1.15
N GLU A 207 11.33 -9.23 1.02
CA GLU A 207 12.52 -8.85 0.27
C GLU A 207 13.76 -9.62 0.72
N LYS A 208 14.01 -9.72 2.04
CA LYS A 208 15.20 -10.39 2.59
C LYS A 208 15.22 -11.88 2.31
N GLU A 209 14.06 -12.51 2.30
CA GLU A 209 13.92 -13.94 2.01
C GLU A 209 14.06 -14.22 0.51
N LEU A 210 13.45 -13.36 -0.32
CA LEU A 210 13.40 -13.53 -1.76
C LEU A 210 14.71 -13.14 -2.47
N HIS A 211 15.48 -12.19 -1.94
CA HIS A 211 16.63 -11.60 -2.62
C HIS A 211 17.73 -12.62 -2.96
N GLY A 212 18.03 -13.53 -2.04
CA GLY A 212 19.16 -14.47 -2.21
C GLY A 212 20.50 -13.84 -1.85
N HIS A 213 21.58 -14.51 -2.23
CA HIS A 213 22.95 -14.01 -2.01
C HIS A 213 23.75 -14.13 -3.30
N ASP A 214 24.26 -13.01 -3.77
CA ASP A 214 25.06 -12.92 -4.97
C ASP A 214 26.39 -13.71 -4.82
N SER A 215 26.89 -14.24 -5.93
CA SER A 215 28.26 -14.72 -6.01
C SER A 215 29.21 -13.52 -5.98
N VAL A 216 30.24 -13.62 -5.19
CA VAL A 216 31.31 -12.62 -5.11
C VAL A 216 32.62 -13.27 -5.53
N SER A 217 33.19 -12.82 -6.64
CA SER A 217 34.53 -13.20 -7.08
C SER A 217 35.48 -12.06 -6.73
N ARG A 218 36.46 -12.31 -5.84
CA ARG A 218 37.56 -11.37 -5.63
C ARG A 218 38.66 -11.66 -6.65
N VAL A 219 38.99 -10.66 -7.43
CA VAL A 219 40.01 -10.72 -8.46
C VAL A 219 41.11 -9.70 -8.18
N GLN A 220 42.36 -10.09 -8.41
CA GLN A 220 43.50 -9.17 -8.38
C GLN A 220 43.64 -8.50 -9.74
N ILE A 221 43.84 -7.20 -9.74
CA ILE A 221 44.02 -6.38 -10.96
C ILE A 221 45.37 -5.74 -10.97
N ASP A 222 45.97 -5.59 -12.16
CA ASP A 222 47.21 -4.79 -12.35
C ASP A 222 46.88 -3.29 -12.44
N ALA A 223 47.97 -2.48 -12.60
CA ALA A 223 47.84 -1.05 -12.73
C ALA A 223 47.02 -0.58 -13.96
N SER A 224 46.81 -1.47 -14.92
CA SER A 224 45.99 -1.24 -16.13
C SER A 224 44.53 -1.69 -15.93
N GLY A 225 44.19 -2.24 -14.75
CA GLY A 225 42.87 -2.76 -14.45
C GLY A 225 42.60 -4.18 -15.02
N ARG A 226 43.62 -4.91 -15.47
CA ARG A 226 43.46 -6.31 -15.96
C ARG A 226 43.40 -7.28 -14.80
N VAL A 227 42.53 -8.25 -14.88
CA VAL A 227 42.49 -9.37 -13.95
C VAL A 227 43.72 -10.25 -14.11
N THR A 228 44.56 -10.30 -13.10
CA THR A 228 45.79 -11.12 -13.05
C THR A 228 45.57 -12.46 -12.35
N LYS A 229 44.71 -12.48 -11.33
CA LYS A 229 44.47 -13.67 -10.52
C LYS A 229 43.07 -13.67 -9.92
N LEU A 230 42.44 -14.85 -9.84
CA LEU A 230 41.24 -15.07 -9.05
C LEU A 230 41.68 -15.42 -7.62
N LEU A 231 41.34 -14.53 -6.65
CA LEU A 231 41.69 -14.75 -5.24
C LEU A 231 40.70 -15.63 -4.51
N SER A 232 39.41 -15.39 -4.72
CA SER A 232 38.34 -16.20 -4.13
C SER A 232 37.07 -16.08 -4.96
N LYS A 233 36.20 -17.12 -4.92
CA LYS A 233 34.87 -17.10 -5.52
C LYS A 233 33.88 -17.78 -4.56
N SER A 234 32.84 -17.05 -4.17
CA SER A 234 31.66 -17.62 -3.50
C SER A 234 30.66 -18.15 -4.54
N LYS A 235 29.75 -19.02 -4.12
CA LYS A 235 28.64 -19.47 -4.99
C LYS A 235 27.40 -18.61 -4.77
N ALA A 236 26.73 -18.22 -5.83
CA ALA A 236 25.41 -17.61 -5.75
C ALA A 236 24.42 -18.55 -5.07
N LYS A 237 23.61 -18.01 -4.17
CA LYS A 237 22.57 -18.76 -3.49
C LYS A 237 21.21 -18.15 -3.79
N LYS A 238 20.35 -18.95 -4.48
CA LYS A 238 18.97 -18.56 -4.79
C LYS A 238 18.21 -18.14 -3.52
N GLY A 239 17.38 -17.11 -3.62
CA GLY A 239 16.46 -16.69 -2.57
C GLY A 239 15.47 -17.79 -2.19
N LYS A 240 14.88 -17.67 -1.00
CA LYS A 240 13.87 -18.62 -0.50
C LYS A 240 12.58 -18.52 -1.31
N THR A 241 11.98 -19.66 -1.60
CA THR A 241 10.67 -19.72 -2.22
C THR A 241 9.59 -19.37 -1.19
N ILE A 242 8.66 -18.50 -1.53
CA ILE A 242 7.51 -18.14 -0.72
C ILE A 242 6.26 -18.79 -1.32
N ARG A 243 5.51 -19.52 -0.49
CA ARG A 243 4.22 -20.10 -0.88
C ARG A 243 3.09 -19.26 -0.29
N LEU A 244 2.24 -18.73 -1.17
CA LEU A 244 1.07 -17.96 -0.80
C LEU A 244 -0.13 -18.88 -0.52
N THR A 245 -1.13 -18.32 0.14
CA THR A 245 -2.44 -18.94 0.35
C THR A 245 -3.38 -18.73 -0.83
N LEU A 246 -3.02 -17.85 -1.78
CA LEU A 246 -3.79 -17.59 -2.99
C LEU A 246 -4.00 -18.86 -3.81
N ASP A 247 -5.21 -19.02 -4.32
CA ASP A 247 -5.54 -19.99 -5.36
C ASP A 247 -5.55 -19.28 -6.71
N TRP A 248 -4.68 -19.70 -7.63
CA TRP A 248 -4.54 -19.06 -8.94
C TRP A 248 -5.86 -19.02 -9.73
N SER A 249 -6.64 -20.11 -9.68
CA SER A 249 -7.90 -20.20 -10.43
C SER A 249 -8.93 -19.22 -9.86
N LEU A 250 -9.09 -19.22 -8.54
CA LEU A 250 -10.00 -18.30 -7.85
C LEU A 250 -9.58 -16.83 -8.03
N GLN A 251 -8.27 -16.54 -7.97
CA GLN A 251 -7.74 -15.19 -8.23
C GLN A 251 -8.12 -14.71 -9.62
N LYS A 252 -7.90 -15.55 -10.65
CA LYS A 252 -8.24 -15.22 -12.04
C LYS A 252 -9.75 -14.96 -12.20
N THR A 253 -10.59 -15.80 -11.59
CA THR A 253 -12.04 -15.60 -11.62
C THR A 253 -12.46 -14.31 -10.90
N ALA A 254 -11.85 -14.02 -9.74
CA ALA A 254 -12.17 -12.81 -8.97
C ALA A 254 -11.80 -11.52 -9.73
N GLU A 255 -10.66 -11.50 -10.42
CA GLU A 255 -10.27 -10.34 -11.24
C GLU A 255 -11.18 -10.16 -12.45
N ALA A 256 -11.48 -11.23 -13.16
CA ALA A 256 -12.40 -11.19 -14.31
C ALA A 256 -13.81 -10.72 -13.89
N ALA A 257 -14.33 -11.25 -12.79
CA ALA A 257 -15.63 -10.85 -12.27
C ALA A 257 -15.65 -9.40 -11.78
N LEU A 258 -14.58 -8.93 -11.15
CA LEU A 258 -14.44 -7.53 -10.72
C LEU A 258 -14.44 -6.59 -11.92
N GLN A 259 -13.68 -6.92 -12.96
CA GLN A 259 -13.63 -6.13 -14.18
C GLN A 259 -15.00 -6.05 -14.86
N GLN A 260 -15.66 -7.20 -15.00
CA GLN A 260 -17.02 -7.28 -15.56
C GLN A 260 -18.03 -6.43 -14.75
N ALA A 261 -17.96 -6.50 -13.42
CA ALA A 261 -18.84 -5.72 -12.55
C ALA A 261 -18.61 -4.19 -12.71
N LEU A 262 -17.35 -3.74 -12.85
CA LEU A 262 -17.02 -2.33 -13.07
C LEU A 262 -17.51 -1.85 -14.44
N GLU A 263 -17.30 -2.62 -15.49
CA GLU A 263 -17.79 -2.33 -16.85
C GLU A 263 -19.33 -2.25 -16.88
N GLN A 264 -20.00 -3.20 -16.25
CA GLN A 264 -21.47 -3.18 -16.16
C GLN A 264 -21.98 -2.00 -15.33
N ALA A 265 -21.33 -1.67 -14.22
CA ALA A 265 -21.71 -0.49 -13.44
C ALA A 265 -21.51 0.81 -14.24
N ALA A 266 -20.45 0.90 -15.04
CA ALA A 266 -20.20 2.04 -15.93
C ALA A 266 -21.19 2.12 -17.10
N ALA A 267 -21.71 1.00 -17.56
CA ALA A 267 -22.72 0.93 -18.63
C ALA A 267 -24.16 1.08 -18.10
N GLY A 268 -24.43 0.67 -16.86
CA GLY A 268 -25.78 0.55 -16.30
C GLY A 268 -26.59 -0.57 -16.95
N GLY A 269 -27.90 -0.58 -16.72
CA GLY A 269 -28.81 -1.56 -17.30
C GLY A 269 -28.92 -2.87 -16.49
N VAL A 270 -29.25 -3.97 -17.14
CA VAL A 270 -29.42 -5.26 -16.48
C VAL A 270 -28.15 -6.09 -16.62
N PHE A 271 -27.61 -6.54 -15.50
CA PHE A 271 -26.55 -7.53 -15.46
C PHE A 271 -27.18 -8.92 -15.52
N HIS A 272 -26.86 -9.68 -16.55
CA HIS A 272 -27.30 -11.04 -16.73
C HIS A 272 -26.21 -12.00 -16.27
N SER A 273 -26.46 -12.72 -15.17
CA SER A 273 -25.55 -13.76 -14.69
C SER A 273 -26.10 -15.15 -15.01
N GLU A 274 -25.28 -16.18 -14.86
CA GLU A 274 -25.67 -17.59 -14.95
C GLU A 274 -26.79 -17.94 -13.95
N TYR A 275 -26.89 -17.19 -12.85
CA TYR A 275 -27.81 -17.51 -11.74
C TYR A 275 -29.00 -16.58 -11.63
N GLY A 276 -29.05 -15.52 -12.40
CA GLY A 276 -30.18 -14.59 -12.40
C GLY A 276 -29.79 -13.18 -12.88
N ASP A 277 -30.77 -12.32 -12.95
CA ASP A 277 -30.65 -10.96 -13.47
C ASP A 277 -30.66 -9.94 -12.35
N HIS A 278 -29.86 -8.88 -12.51
CA HIS A 278 -29.82 -7.76 -11.58
C HIS A 278 -29.76 -6.41 -12.29
N SER A 279 -30.62 -5.50 -11.88
CA SER A 279 -30.62 -4.13 -12.41
C SER A 279 -29.50 -3.33 -11.76
N MET A 280 -28.52 -2.91 -12.56
CA MET A 280 -27.37 -2.10 -12.12
C MET A 280 -27.68 -0.61 -12.24
N THR A 281 -27.36 0.14 -11.20
CA THR A 281 -27.40 1.60 -11.25
C THR A 281 -26.26 2.13 -12.12
N TYR A 282 -26.57 3.03 -13.07
CA TYR A 282 -25.56 3.66 -13.91
C TYR A 282 -24.57 4.48 -13.08
N ALA A 283 -23.29 4.16 -13.20
CA ALA A 283 -22.18 4.82 -12.50
C ALA A 283 -21.04 5.10 -13.50
N LYS A 284 -21.16 6.16 -14.29
CA LYS A 284 -20.24 6.54 -15.38
C LYS A 284 -18.75 6.42 -15.02
N ASN A 285 -18.40 6.70 -13.78
CA ASN A 285 -17.02 6.75 -13.32
C ASN A 285 -16.61 5.48 -12.53
N ALA A 286 -17.35 4.37 -12.65
CA ALA A 286 -16.99 3.10 -12.02
C ALA A 286 -15.74 2.52 -12.69
N ALA A 287 -14.57 2.86 -12.17
CA ALA A 287 -13.27 2.47 -12.71
C ALA A 287 -12.32 1.88 -11.66
N SER A 288 -12.75 1.83 -10.40
CA SER A 288 -11.94 1.28 -9.30
C SER A 288 -12.80 0.40 -8.41
N GLY A 289 -12.23 -0.72 -7.98
CA GLY A 289 -12.92 -1.64 -7.11
C GLY A 289 -11.99 -2.71 -6.53
N ALA A 290 -12.52 -3.53 -5.62
CA ALA A 290 -11.79 -4.65 -5.07
C ALA A 290 -12.72 -5.81 -4.71
N ALA A 291 -12.18 -7.03 -4.77
CA ALA A 291 -12.82 -8.25 -4.30
C ALA A 291 -11.82 -9.07 -3.46
N VAL A 292 -12.29 -9.63 -2.34
CA VAL A 292 -11.46 -10.45 -1.44
C VAL A 292 -12.23 -11.71 -1.09
N ALA A 293 -11.57 -12.86 -1.24
CA ALA A 293 -12.06 -14.16 -0.78
C ALA A 293 -11.17 -14.67 0.35
N LEU A 294 -11.79 -14.98 1.50
CA LEU A 294 -11.16 -15.52 2.69
C LEU A 294 -11.65 -16.93 2.99
N ASP A 295 -10.77 -17.81 3.42
CA ASP A 295 -11.15 -19.04 4.08
C ASP A 295 -11.64 -18.72 5.50
N VAL A 296 -12.92 -18.95 5.73
CA VAL A 296 -13.63 -18.59 6.98
C VAL A 296 -13.00 -19.28 8.20
N LYS A 297 -12.49 -20.50 8.05
CA LYS A 297 -11.97 -21.32 9.17
C LYS A 297 -10.53 -20.96 9.52
N THR A 298 -9.74 -20.51 8.55
CA THR A 298 -8.30 -20.29 8.74
C THR A 298 -7.88 -18.82 8.69
N GLY A 299 -8.67 -17.93 8.05
CA GLY A 299 -8.30 -16.54 7.77
C GLY A 299 -7.33 -16.40 6.59
N GLN A 300 -7.03 -17.48 5.86
CA GLN A 300 -6.19 -17.45 4.68
C GLN A 300 -6.89 -16.70 3.53
N ILE A 301 -6.15 -15.83 2.86
CA ILE A 301 -6.64 -15.14 1.66
C ILE A 301 -6.52 -16.12 0.48
N LEU A 302 -7.65 -16.44 -0.13
CA LEU A 302 -7.73 -17.30 -1.31
C LEU A 302 -7.67 -16.53 -2.62
N ALA A 303 -8.23 -15.31 -2.63
CA ALA A 303 -8.11 -14.36 -3.72
C ALA A 303 -8.19 -12.92 -3.20
N MET A 304 -7.45 -12.01 -3.83
CA MET A 304 -7.48 -10.57 -3.57
C MET A 304 -7.27 -9.81 -4.87
N ALA A 305 -8.37 -9.31 -5.44
CA ALA A 305 -8.38 -8.52 -6.67
C ALA A 305 -8.52 -7.04 -6.35
N SER A 306 -7.81 -6.21 -7.09
CA SER A 306 -7.95 -4.76 -7.10
C SER A 306 -7.90 -4.25 -8.53
N ALA A 307 -8.76 -3.29 -8.87
CA ALA A 307 -8.81 -2.64 -10.18
C ALA A 307 -8.74 -1.12 -10.03
N PRO A 308 -8.08 -0.41 -10.96
CA PRO A 308 -7.32 -0.95 -12.10
C PRO A 308 -6.03 -1.63 -11.66
N ASP A 309 -5.55 -2.60 -12.45
CA ASP A 309 -4.32 -3.34 -12.23
C ASP A 309 -3.14 -2.84 -13.09
N PHE A 310 -2.00 -3.50 -13.00
CA PHE A 310 -0.80 -3.23 -13.78
C PHE A 310 -0.04 -4.53 -14.04
N ASP A 311 0.77 -4.58 -15.11
CA ASP A 311 1.66 -5.72 -15.34
C ASP A 311 3.01 -5.49 -14.61
N PRO A 312 3.39 -6.33 -13.62
CA PRO A 312 4.68 -6.21 -12.95
C PRO A 312 5.89 -6.44 -13.88
N ASN A 313 5.71 -7.10 -15.03
CA ASN A 313 6.77 -7.29 -16.02
C ASN A 313 7.24 -5.95 -16.62
N ASP A 314 6.38 -4.93 -16.69
CA ASP A 314 6.78 -3.58 -17.11
C ASP A 314 7.94 -3.01 -16.28
N PHE A 315 8.14 -3.53 -15.08
CA PHE A 315 9.21 -3.14 -14.17
C PHE A 315 10.37 -4.13 -14.12
N ALA A 316 10.32 -5.23 -14.85
CA ALA A 316 11.31 -6.31 -14.71
C ALA A 316 12.74 -5.88 -15.05
N VAL A 317 12.91 -5.03 -16.03
CA VAL A 317 14.21 -4.47 -16.47
C VAL A 317 14.24 -2.97 -16.26
N SER A 318 13.46 -2.21 -17.01
CA SER A 318 13.28 -0.77 -16.88
C SER A 318 11.86 -0.42 -17.33
N ILE A 319 11.27 0.63 -16.76
CA ILE A 319 9.97 1.12 -17.20
C ILE A 319 10.15 2.36 -18.06
N SER A 320 9.46 2.43 -19.20
CA SER A 320 9.45 3.64 -20.02
C SER A 320 8.74 4.78 -19.29
N ARG A 321 9.12 6.02 -19.63
CA ARG A 321 8.49 7.20 -19.05
C ARG A 321 7.00 7.26 -19.34
N GLU A 322 6.60 6.93 -20.56
CA GLU A 322 5.21 6.93 -21.01
C GLU A 322 4.39 5.91 -20.22
N LYS A 323 4.92 4.69 -20.04
CA LYS A 323 4.26 3.64 -19.26
C LYS A 323 4.16 4.06 -17.78
N TRP A 324 5.23 4.61 -17.20
CA TRP A 324 5.20 5.13 -15.83
C TRP A 324 4.13 6.21 -15.64
N GLU A 325 4.05 7.18 -16.57
CA GLU A 325 3.04 8.24 -16.53
C GLU A 325 1.61 7.68 -16.65
N SER A 326 1.40 6.61 -17.44
CA SER A 326 0.10 5.94 -17.56
C SER A 326 -0.37 5.26 -16.27
N LEU A 327 0.54 4.84 -15.42
CA LEU A 327 0.26 4.19 -14.14
C LEU A 327 0.04 5.20 -12.99
N GLN A 328 0.27 6.49 -13.22
CA GLN A 328 0.05 7.52 -12.22
C GLN A 328 -1.42 7.94 -12.16
N ARG A 329 -1.85 8.36 -10.96
CA ARG A 329 -3.17 8.97 -10.80
C ARG A 329 -3.26 10.25 -11.64
N LYS A 330 -4.20 10.31 -12.57
CA LYS A 330 -4.34 11.44 -13.50
C LYS A 330 -4.78 12.73 -12.82
N ASN A 331 -5.66 12.63 -11.82
CA ASN A 331 -6.13 13.77 -11.05
C ASN A 331 -5.81 13.58 -9.57
N LEU A 332 -4.75 14.24 -9.10
CA LEU A 332 -4.30 14.15 -7.69
C LEU A 332 -5.29 14.76 -6.69
N ARG A 333 -6.21 15.65 -7.15
CA ARG A 333 -7.22 16.28 -6.32
C ARG A 333 -8.48 15.42 -6.17
N ASP A 334 -8.65 14.44 -7.04
CA ASP A 334 -9.78 13.51 -7.00
C ASP A 334 -9.33 12.18 -6.38
N PRO A 335 -9.71 11.89 -5.13
CA PRO A 335 -9.34 10.62 -4.47
C PRO A 335 -9.94 9.40 -5.16
N MET A 336 -10.96 9.57 -6.00
CA MET A 336 -11.62 8.50 -6.76
C MET A 336 -10.97 8.30 -8.14
N SER A 337 -10.01 9.12 -8.54
CA SER A 337 -9.29 8.95 -9.80
C SER A 337 -8.52 7.62 -9.80
N PRO A 338 -8.64 6.81 -10.87
CA PRO A 338 -7.96 5.52 -10.98
C PRO A 338 -6.45 5.61 -10.73
N ALA A 339 -5.91 4.69 -9.99
CA ALA A 339 -4.51 4.61 -9.60
C ALA A 339 -4.01 3.15 -9.68
N PRO A 340 -3.50 2.69 -10.84
CA PRO A 340 -3.15 1.28 -11.07
C PRO A 340 -2.17 0.68 -10.05
N LEU A 341 -1.25 1.48 -9.50
CA LEU A 341 -0.30 0.99 -8.48
C LEU A 341 -0.86 0.97 -7.05
N TYR A 342 -2.12 1.38 -6.85
CA TYR A 342 -2.73 1.48 -5.54
C TYR A 342 -3.59 0.25 -5.23
N ASN A 343 -3.26 -0.47 -4.16
CA ASN A 343 -4.03 -1.65 -3.74
C ASN A 343 -5.35 -1.22 -3.08
N VAL A 344 -6.44 -1.21 -3.85
CA VAL A 344 -7.78 -0.81 -3.39
C VAL A 344 -8.29 -1.73 -2.28
N ALA A 345 -8.00 -3.05 -2.35
CA ALA A 345 -8.50 -4.03 -1.39
C ALA A 345 -8.02 -3.77 0.05
N THR A 346 -6.78 -3.31 0.21
CA THR A 346 -6.15 -3.10 1.53
C THR A 346 -6.07 -1.63 1.95
N MET A 347 -6.08 -0.69 1.00
CA MET A 347 -5.79 0.71 1.27
C MET A 347 -7.00 1.63 1.14
N SER A 348 -7.98 1.29 0.28
CA SER A 348 -9.18 2.11 0.09
C SER A 348 -10.23 1.79 1.15
N ALA A 349 -10.50 2.73 2.01
CA ALA A 349 -11.55 2.61 3.01
C ALA A 349 -12.77 3.40 2.57
N VAL A 350 -13.92 2.72 2.49
CA VAL A 350 -15.20 3.27 2.04
C VAL A 350 -16.31 2.97 3.04
N GLN A 351 -17.42 3.68 2.94
CA GLN A 351 -18.60 3.42 3.77
C GLN A 351 -19.15 2.01 3.52
N PRO A 352 -19.40 1.19 4.57
CA PRO A 352 -19.90 -0.16 4.43
C PRO A 352 -21.37 -0.21 4.01
N GLY A 353 -22.15 0.82 4.31
CA GLY A 353 -23.58 0.82 4.11
C GLY A 353 -24.27 -0.33 4.84
N SER A 354 -25.33 -0.89 4.25
CA SER A 354 -26.16 -1.94 4.86
C SER A 354 -25.41 -3.22 5.24
N THR A 355 -24.20 -3.45 4.75
CA THR A 355 -23.37 -4.58 5.20
C THR A 355 -22.90 -4.45 6.65
N PHE A 356 -23.08 -3.27 7.27
CA PHE A 356 -22.81 -3.03 8.69
C PHE A 356 -24.00 -3.42 9.60
N LYS A 357 -25.22 -3.55 9.07
CA LYS A 357 -26.43 -3.85 9.84
C LYS A 357 -26.35 -5.07 10.76
N PRO A 358 -25.66 -6.16 10.38
CA PRO A 358 -25.45 -7.30 11.28
C PRO A 358 -24.73 -6.92 12.59
N VAL A 359 -23.83 -5.93 12.58
CA VAL A 359 -23.16 -5.43 13.82
C VAL A 359 -24.16 -4.75 14.72
N THR A 360 -25.00 -3.87 14.17
CA THR A 360 -26.05 -3.16 14.91
C THR A 360 -27.07 -4.13 15.48
N ALA A 361 -27.51 -5.12 14.68
CA ALA A 361 -28.43 -6.16 15.11
C ALA A 361 -27.86 -7.02 16.25
N LEU A 362 -26.58 -7.40 16.16
CA LEU A 362 -25.91 -8.19 17.19
C LEU A 362 -25.84 -7.44 18.53
N GLU A 363 -25.57 -6.13 18.48
CA GLU A 363 -25.58 -5.32 19.67
C GLU A 363 -26.99 -5.17 20.26
N ALA A 364 -28.01 -4.94 19.41
CA ALA A 364 -29.40 -4.84 19.87
C ALA A 364 -29.87 -6.13 20.58
N LEU A 365 -29.57 -7.31 19.99
CA LEU A 365 -29.81 -8.61 20.62
C LEU A 365 -29.09 -8.74 21.97
N SER A 366 -27.88 -8.21 22.08
CA SER A 366 -27.12 -8.21 23.33
C SER A 366 -27.70 -7.26 24.37
N CYS A 367 -28.40 -6.21 23.95
CA CYS A 367 -29.14 -5.29 24.83
C CYS A 367 -30.50 -5.86 25.27
N GLY A 368 -30.97 -6.94 24.67
CA GLY A 368 -32.24 -7.60 25.02
C GLY A 368 -33.35 -7.45 23.98
N LEU A 369 -32.99 -7.12 22.72
CA LEU A 369 -33.98 -7.17 21.62
C LEU A 369 -34.51 -8.58 21.48
N ASP A 370 -35.85 -8.72 21.41
CA ASP A 370 -36.51 -9.95 20.97
C ASP A 370 -36.44 -10.02 19.44
N GLU A 371 -35.79 -11.08 18.88
CA GLU A 371 -35.63 -11.28 17.44
C GLU A 371 -36.94 -11.38 16.69
N ASN A 372 -38.03 -11.81 17.36
CA ASN A 372 -39.35 -11.99 16.78
C ASN A 372 -40.26 -10.76 16.96
N ARG A 373 -39.77 -9.69 17.55
CA ARG A 373 -40.56 -8.48 17.74
C ARG A 373 -40.79 -7.78 16.40
N TYR A 374 -42.05 -7.61 16.04
CA TYR A 374 -42.44 -6.84 14.86
C TYR A 374 -42.52 -5.36 15.17
N LEU A 375 -41.86 -4.55 14.33
CA LEU A 375 -41.90 -3.09 14.32
C LEU A 375 -42.46 -2.60 12.98
N TYR A 376 -43.15 -1.47 12.99
CA TYR A 376 -43.77 -0.93 11.79
C TYR A 376 -42.79 0.03 11.08
N ASP A 377 -42.46 -0.24 9.81
CA ASP A 377 -41.69 0.68 8.95
C ASP A 377 -42.55 1.90 8.59
N GLY A 378 -42.35 3.01 9.28
CA GLY A 378 -43.02 4.29 8.99
C GLY A 378 -42.50 5.01 7.74
N GLY A 379 -41.52 4.44 7.05
CA GLY A 379 -40.94 4.98 5.82
C GLY A 379 -39.79 5.96 6.07
N HIS A 380 -39.97 6.98 6.88
CA HIS A 380 -38.94 7.97 7.22
C HIS A 380 -39.15 8.61 8.59
N VAL A 381 -38.11 9.21 9.09
CA VAL A 381 -38.08 9.98 10.35
C VAL A 381 -37.58 11.38 10.05
N GLU A 382 -38.33 12.39 10.48
CA GLU A 382 -37.88 13.78 10.43
C GLU A 382 -37.17 14.17 11.74
N LEU A 383 -35.93 14.62 11.65
CA LEU A 383 -35.12 15.01 12.78
C LEU A 383 -34.24 16.22 12.46
N GLY A 384 -34.45 17.31 13.18
CA GLY A 384 -33.64 18.52 12.98
C GLY A 384 -33.70 19.09 11.57
N GLY A 385 -34.84 19.00 10.88
CA GLY A 385 -35.02 19.43 9.51
C GLY A 385 -34.40 18.52 8.44
N LYS A 386 -33.91 17.35 8.83
CA LYS A 386 -33.38 16.32 7.93
C LYS A 386 -34.30 15.09 7.92
N SER A 387 -34.51 14.52 6.74
CA SER A 387 -35.32 13.30 6.57
C SER A 387 -34.40 12.06 6.46
N TYR A 388 -34.63 11.11 7.32
CA TYR A 388 -33.94 9.80 7.37
C TYR A 388 -34.88 8.72 6.84
N GLY A 389 -34.77 8.41 5.54
CA GLY A 389 -35.70 7.51 4.86
C GLY A 389 -35.18 6.09 4.65
N CYS A 390 -36.12 5.14 4.70
CA CYS A 390 -35.84 3.82 4.17
C CYS A 390 -35.65 3.88 2.64
N ILE A 391 -34.82 3.00 2.07
CA ILE A 391 -34.53 3.00 0.64
C ILE A 391 -35.82 2.83 -0.21
N LEU A 392 -36.75 1.99 0.26
CA LEU A 392 -38.03 1.77 -0.40
C LEU A 392 -38.88 3.04 -0.40
N TRP A 393 -38.94 3.75 0.72
CA TRP A 393 -39.61 5.03 0.84
C TRP A 393 -39.00 6.08 -0.09
N ASN A 394 -37.67 6.19 -0.10
CA ASN A 394 -36.99 7.18 -0.93
C ASN A 394 -37.23 6.97 -2.43
N ARG A 395 -37.34 5.71 -2.87
CA ARG A 395 -37.56 5.34 -4.28
C ARG A 395 -39.01 5.39 -4.71
N SER A 396 -39.94 4.95 -3.87
CA SER A 396 -41.34 4.68 -4.26
C SER A 396 -42.40 5.19 -3.31
N ARG A 397 -42.01 5.82 -2.18
CA ARG A 397 -42.91 6.24 -1.10
C ARG A 397 -43.73 5.07 -0.49
N LYS A 398 -43.22 3.84 -0.65
CA LYS A 398 -43.78 2.64 -0.02
C LYS A 398 -42.98 2.26 1.24
N THR A 399 -43.58 1.43 2.10
CA THR A 399 -42.97 0.90 3.31
C THR A 399 -42.92 -0.62 3.25
N HIS A 400 -42.09 -1.23 4.13
CA HIS A 400 -42.06 -2.70 4.27
C HIS A 400 -43.15 -3.24 5.19
N GLY A 401 -43.99 -2.36 5.77
CA GLY A 401 -45.00 -2.74 6.74
C GLY A 401 -44.40 -3.23 8.04
N TYR A 402 -45.00 -4.27 8.65
CA TYR A 402 -44.43 -4.87 9.84
C TYR A 402 -43.25 -5.78 9.49
N VAL A 403 -42.12 -5.56 10.15
CA VAL A 403 -40.89 -6.32 9.97
C VAL A 403 -40.31 -6.73 11.33
N ASP A 404 -39.86 -7.98 11.40
CA ASP A 404 -38.98 -8.48 12.48
C ASP A 404 -37.52 -8.37 12.08
N LEU A 405 -36.59 -8.79 12.91
CA LEU A 405 -35.15 -8.70 12.65
C LEU A 405 -34.76 -9.46 11.38
N ARG A 406 -35.34 -10.65 11.15
CA ARG A 406 -35.05 -11.50 9.98
C ARG A 406 -35.46 -10.79 8.69
N LYS A 407 -36.71 -10.33 8.62
CA LYS A 407 -37.22 -9.61 7.44
C LYS A 407 -36.47 -8.30 7.23
N ALA A 408 -36.19 -7.55 8.30
CA ALA A 408 -35.47 -6.28 8.21
C ALA A 408 -34.07 -6.41 7.62
N LEU A 409 -33.35 -7.48 7.93
CA LEU A 409 -32.05 -7.80 7.29
C LEU A 409 -32.24 -8.23 5.83
N ALA A 410 -33.21 -9.12 5.54
CA ALA A 410 -33.46 -9.64 4.19
C ALA A 410 -33.80 -8.54 3.17
N VAL A 411 -34.69 -7.59 3.56
CA VAL A 411 -35.13 -6.48 2.70
C VAL A 411 -34.28 -5.21 2.90
N SER A 412 -33.29 -5.25 3.78
CA SER A 412 -32.43 -4.10 4.12
C SER A 412 -33.21 -2.85 4.60
N CYS A 413 -34.22 -3.03 5.48
CA CYS A 413 -35.04 -1.94 6.00
C CYS A 413 -34.23 -0.99 6.89
N ASN A 414 -34.05 0.29 6.50
CA ASN A 414 -33.31 1.27 7.31
C ASN A 414 -34.11 1.68 8.57
N TYR A 415 -35.42 1.85 8.41
CA TYR A 415 -36.28 2.34 9.49
C TYR A 415 -36.21 1.42 10.71
N TYR A 416 -36.30 0.09 10.53
CA TYR A 416 -36.10 -0.88 11.61
C TYR A 416 -34.77 -0.70 12.35
N PHE A 417 -33.69 -0.39 11.61
CA PHE A 417 -32.37 -0.15 12.20
C PHE A 417 -32.28 1.18 12.92
N TYR A 418 -33.09 2.17 12.56
CA TYR A 418 -33.24 3.40 13.36
C TYR A 418 -33.96 3.12 14.68
N ASP A 419 -35.05 2.32 14.66
CA ASP A 419 -35.79 1.89 15.85
C ASP A 419 -34.86 1.17 16.83
N ILE A 420 -34.19 0.10 16.40
CA ILE A 420 -33.38 -0.70 17.31
C ILE A 420 -32.16 0.06 17.82
N ALA A 421 -31.58 0.98 17.05
CA ALA A 421 -30.45 1.80 17.48
C ALA A 421 -30.85 2.91 18.46
N SER A 422 -32.09 3.42 18.36
CA SER A 422 -32.63 4.38 19.34
C SER A 422 -33.16 3.71 20.61
N GLY A 423 -33.47 2.40 20.54
CA GLY A 423 -34.14 1.67 21.63
C GLY A 423 -35.62 1.99 21.76
N GLU A 424 -36.23 2.51 20.70
CA GLU A 424 -37.59 3.00 20.64
C GLU A 424 -38.26 2.63 19.31
N ASP A 425 -39.49 2.22 19.32
CA ASP A 425 -40.33 2.12 18.14
C ASP A 425 -40.74 3.55 17.75
N LEU A 426 -40.09 4.08 16.74
CA LEU A 426 -40.24 5.48 16.30
C LEU A 426 -41.63 5.77 15.69
N ALA A 427 -42.35 4.74 15.24
CA ALA A 427 -43.70 4.89 14.73
C ALA A 427 -44.72 5.09 15.83
N SER A 428 -44.55 4.43 16.99
CA SER A 428 -45.46 4.49 18.12
C SER A 428 -44.93 5.33 19.30
N GLY A 429 -43.65 5.68 19.33
CA GLY A 429 -43.01 6.35 20.46
C GLY A 429 -42.81 5.45 21.67
N THR A 430 -42.87 4.11 21.52
CA THR A 430 -42.80 3.18 22.66
C THR A 430 -41.38 2.61 22.81
N SER A 431 -40.90 2.52 24.05
CA SER A 431 -39.59 1.91 24.34
C SER A 431 -39.54 0.44 23.92
N LEU A 432 -38.39 0.02 23.39
CA LEU A 432 -38.15 -1.40 23.10
C LEU A 432 -37.86 -2.25 24.31
N GLY A 433 -37.71 -1.62 25.50
CA GLY A 433 -37.58 -2.33 26.78
C GLY A 433 -36.23 -3.03 26.94
N TYR A 434 -35.15 -2.46 26.40
CA TYR A 434 -33.81 -3.02 26.52
C TYR A 434 -33.37 -3.15 27.99
N GLU A 435 -32.73 -4.28 28.32
CA GLU A 435 -32.10 -4.52 29.62
C GLU A 435 -30.90 -3.60 29.84
N GLN A 436 -30.22 -3.23 28.74
CA GLN A 436 -29.07 -2.32 28.76
C GLN A 436 -29.27 -1.29 27.64
N LYS A 437 -28.96 -0.01 27.96
CA LYS A 437 -29.04 1.06 26.98
C LYS A 437 -28.15 0.76 25.79
N MET A 438 -28.70 0.75 24.60
CA MET A 438 -27.94 0.74 23.35
C MET A 438 -27.45 2.15 23.06
N ASP A 439 -26.19 2.29 22.72
CA ASP A 439 -25.57 3.55 22.33
C ASP A 439 -24.49 3.36 21.25
N ASN A 440 -23.99 4.45 20.74
CA ASN A 440 -22.98 4.47 19.70
C ASN A 440 -21.66 3.80 20.14
N GLU A 441 -21.23 3.97 21.39
CA GLU A 441 -19.97 3.38 21.88
C GLU A 441 -20.04 1.86 21.91
N ARG A 442 -21.18 1.31 22.28
CA ARG A 442 -21.42 -0.13 22.31
C ARG A 442 -21.42 -0.71 20.89
N ILE A 443 -22.15 -0.09 19.94
CA ILE A 443 -22.15 -0.51 18.52
C ILE A 443 -20.72 -0.51 17.99
N LEU A 444 -19.95 0.56 18.24
CA LEU A 444 -18.57 0.67 17.79
C LEU A 444 -17.62 -0.31 18.49
N SER A 445 -17.89 -0.65 19.75
CA SER A 445 -17.14 -1.68 20.48
C SER A 445 -17.31 -3.05 19.80
N TYR A 446 -18.54 -3.40 19.39
CA TYR A 446 -18.79 -4.64 18.64
C TYR A 446 -18.12 -4.62 17.26
N ALA A 447 -18.24 -3.53 16.52
CA ALA A 447 -17.54 -3.35 15.26
C ALA A 447 -16.03 -3.58 15.41
N LYS A 448 -15.41 -2.98 16.41
CA LYS A 448 -13.97 -3.10 16.69
C LYS A 448 -13.58 -4.53 17.09
N ARG A 449 -14.39 -5.21 17.90
CA ARG A 449 -14.15 -6.62 18.28
C ARG A 449 -14.20 -7.55 17.07
N MET A 450 -15.01 -7.24 16.05
CA MET A 450 -15.09 -7.96 14.80
C MET A 450 -13.98 -7.60 13.78
N GLY A 451 -13.09 -6.65 14.11
CA GLY A 451 -11.96 -6.26 13.25
C GLY A 451 -12.12 -4.94 12.53
N LEU A 452 -13.33 -4.38 12.48
CA LEU A 452 -13.56 -3.11 11.79
C LEU A 452 -12.82 -1.95 12.47
N GLY A 453 -12.21 -1.08 11.69
CA GLY A 453 -11.42 0.05 12.19
C GLY A 453 -10.07 -0.34 12.82
N LEU A 454 -9.62 -1.56 12.62
CA LEU A 454 -8.32 -2.10 13.04
C LEU A 454 -7.56 -2.62 11.83
N LYS A 455 -6.22 -2.64 11.94
CA LYS A 455 -5.41 -3.38 10.97
C LYS A 455 -5.66 -4.88 11.12
N THR A 456 -5.75 -5.58 9.99
CA THR A 456 -5.93 -7.05 9.95
C THR A 456 -4.64 -7.78 10.30
N GLY A 457 -3.49 -7.12 10.08
CA GLY A 457 -2.15 -7.68 10.26
C GLY A 457 -1.65 -8.47 9.07
N ILE A 458 -2.27 -8.29 7.90
CA ILE A 458 -1.77 -8.83 6.63
C ILE A 458 -0.34 -8.35 6.35
N GLU A 459 0.43 -9.13 5.62
CA GLU A 459 1.83 -8.85 5.27
C GLU A 459 2.01 -7.63 4.33
N LEU A 460 0.91 -7.11 3.79
CA LEU A 460 0.90 -5.96 2.89
C LEU A 460 0.61 -4.64 3.62
N PRO A 461 0.96 -3.49 3.02
CA PRO A 461 0.47 -2.20 3.50
C PRO A 461 -1.05 -2.16 3.56
N GLU A 462 -1.60 -1.67 4.65
CA GLU A 462 -3.05 -1.60 4.85
C GLU A 462 -3.48 -0.34 5.61
N SER A 463 -4.68 0.16 5.27
CA SER A 463 -5.38 1.18 6.03
C SER A 463 -6.10 0.55 7.23
N LYS A 464 -6.10 1.23 8.37
CA LYS A 464 -6.90 0.78 9.52
C LYS A 464 -8.40 1.10 9.41
N GLY A 465 -8.82 1.79 8.34
CA GLY A 465 -10.19 2.28 8.23
C GLY A 465 -10.52 3.37 9.26
N ILE A 466 -11.79 3.68 9.36
CA ILE A 466 -12.32 4.73 10.25
C ILE A 466 -13.50 4.19 11.04
N LEU A 467 -13.41 4.25 12.36
CA LEU A 467 -14.56 4.14 13.25
C LEU A 467 -15.04 5.55 13.59
N PRO A 468 -16.33 5.87 13.47
CA PRO A 468 -16.88 7.15 13.88
C PRO A 468 -16.65 7.38 15.38
N SER A 469 -16.51 8.62 15.78
CA SER A 469 -16.52 9.02 17.20
C SER A 469 -16.83 10.50 17.31
N GLU A 470 -17.40 10.92 18.43
CA GLU A 470 -17.67 12.32 18.71
C GLU A 470 -16.41 13.17 18.56
N LYS A 471 -15.31 12.75 19.19
CA LYS A 471 -14.01 13.44 19.10
C LYS A 471 -13.48 13.56 17.66
N ARG A 472 -13.72 12.56 16.81
CA ARG A 472 -13.33 12.63 15.39
C ARG A 472 -14.21 13.60 14.63
N LYS A 473 -15.53 13.54 14.85
CA LYS A 473 -16.52 14.44 14.27
C LYS A 473 -16.21 15.89 14.61
N GLU A 474 -15.95 16.16 15.88
CA GLU A 474 -15.55 17.47 16.38
C GLU A 474 -14.31 17.99 15.64
N LYS A 475 -13.23 17.19 15.65
CA LYS A 475 -11.99 17.55 14.96
C LYS A 475 -12.18 17.81 13.45
N GLN A 476 -13.01 17.01 12.80
CA GLN A 476 -13.31 17.19 11.36
C GLN A 476 -14.08 18.49 11.12
N LEU A 477 -15.09 18.78 11.95
CA LEU A 477 -15.86 20.02 11.83
C LEU A 477 -15.04 21.25 12.20
N GLN A 478 -14.12 21.15 13.16
CA GLN A 478 -13.15 22.22 13.45
C GLN A 478 -12.25 22.49 12.23
N GLN A 479 -11.75 21.44 11.56
CA GLN A 479 -10.95 21.60 10.33
C GLN A 479 -11.77 22.20 9.18
N ASN A 480 -13.00 21.74 9.01
CA ASN A 480 -13.90 22.27 7.98
C ASN A 480 -14.24 23.75 8.23
N LEU A 481 -14.51 24.12 9.49
CA LEU A 481 -14.72 25.51 9.88
C LEU A 481 -13.49 26.36 9.59
N LYS A 482 -12.30 25.88 9.96
CA LYS A 482 -11.03 26.57 9.68
C LYS A 482 -10.88 26.81 8.17
N GLN A 483 -11.10 25.77 7.37
CA GLN A 483 -11.00 25.88 5.91
C GLN A 483 -12.04 26.86 5.35
N TYR A 484 -13.29 26.77 5.78
CA TYR A 484 -14.37 27.66 5.35
C TYR A 484 -14.06 29.13 5.68
N LEU A 485 -13.56 29.42 6.88
CA LEU A 485 -13.20 30.79 7.28
C LEU A 485 -12.04 31.35 6.46
N LEU A 486 -11.07 30.50 6.07
CA LEU A 486 -9.95 30.91 5.23
C LEU A 486 -10.36 31.09 3.76
N GLU A 487 -11.28 30.28 3.24
CA GLU A 487 -11.83 30.43 1.88
C GLU A 487 -12.69 31.66 1.76
N GLU A 488 -13.53 31.96 2.78
CA GLU A 488 -14.45 33.12 2.83
C GLU A 488 -13.82 34.36 3.51
N ARG A 489 -12.47 34.40 3.60
CA ARG A 489 -11.77 35.46 4.33
C ARG A 489 -12.14 36.86 3.92
N GLU A 490 -12.32 37.13 2.61
CA GLU A 490 -12.67 38.45 2.08
C GLU A 490 -14.11 38.83 2.42
N THR A 491 -14.99 37.84 2.65
CA THR A 491 -16.37 38.05 3.06
C THR A 491 -16.49 38.46 4.53
N PHE A 492 -15.73 37.80 5.41
CA PHE A 492 -15.91 37.95 6.86
C PHE A 492 -14.90 38.84 7.53
N PHE A 493 -13.67 38.94 7.03
CA PHE A 493 -12.59 39.60 7.74
C PHE A 493 -12.19 40.92 7.03
N LYS A 494 -11.73 41.89 7.84
CA LYS A 494 -11.23 43.15 7.33
C LYS A 494 -9.95 42.94 6.52
N GLU A 495 -9.73 43.79 5.52
CA GLU A 495 -8.63 43.73 4.57
C GLU A 495 -7.24 43.65 5.24
N GLU A 496 -7.06 44.33 6.38
CA GLU A 496 -5.80 44.28 7.15
C GLU A 496 -5.45 42.88 7.71
N PHE A 497 -6.48 42.05 7.99
CA PHE A 497 -6.32 40.66 8.37
C PHE A 497 -6.11 39.75 7.15
N CYS A 498 -6.87 40.00 6.07
CA CYS A 498 -6.75 39.24 4.83
C CYS A 498 -5.36 39.35 4.16
N ARG A 499 -4.65 40.49 4.39
CA ARG A 499 -3.29 40.71 3.88
C ARG A 499 -2.18 40.12 4.76
N ASN A 500 -2.49 39.61 5.94
CA ASN A 500 -1.53 39.04 6.88
C ASN A 500 -1.95 37.64 7.30
N ASP A 501 -1.46 36.64 6.56
CA ASP A 501 -1.84 35.23 6.76
C ASP A 501 -1.62 34.76 8.21
N ALA A 502 -0.55 35.16 8.88
CA ALA A 502 -0.27 34.75 10.28
C ALA A 502 -1.32 35.32 11.28
N LYS A 503 -1.69 36.59 11.12
CA LYS A 503 -2.74 37.20 11.97
C LYS A 503 -4.12 36.58 11.70
N LEU A 504 -4.40 36.27 10.44
CA LEU A 504 -5.65 35.64 10.06
C LEU A 504 -5.72 34.21 10.62
N ASP A 505 -4.67 33.41 10.47
CA ASP A 505 -4.59 32.05 11.00
C ASP A 505 -4.79 32.03 12.53
N ASP A 506 -4.14 32.89 13.29
CA ASP A 506 -4.30 32.99 14.73
C ASP A 506 -5.75 33.33 15.13
N LEU A 507 -6.39 34.26 14.41
CA LEU A 507 -7.78 34.63 14.66
C LEU A 507 -8.74 33.48 14.33
N VAL A 508 -8.54 32.82 13.19
CA VAL A 508 -9.35 31.69 12.76
C VAL A 508 -9.21 30.54 13.77
N GLU A 509 -8.00 30.21 14.21
CA GLU A 509 -7.78 29.21 15.26
C GLU A 509 -8.47 29.57 16.57
N LYS A 510 -8.43 30.85 16.95
CA LYS A 510 -9.13 31.34 18.14
C LYS A 510 -10.64 31.15 18.03
N ILE A 511 -11.24 31.45 16.86
CA ILE A 511 -12.67 31.24 16.61
C ILE A 511 -13.02 29.75 16.65
N VAL A 512 -12.24 28.90 15.97
CA VAL A 512 -12.45 27.44 15.99
C VAL A 512 -12.41 26.88 17.40
N ASN A 513 -11.47 27.31 18.25
CA ASN A 513 -11.32 26.87 19.63
C ASN A 513 -12.46 27.35 20.58
N TRP A 514 -13.41 28.15 20.09
CA TRP A 514 -14.61 28.46 20.87
C TRP A 514 -15.63 27.32 20.87
N SER A 515 -15.51 26.37 19.97
CA SER A 515 -16.39 25.19 19.87
C SER A 515 -16.53 24.40 21.17
N ASP A 516 -15.45 24.29 21.94
CA ASP A 516 -15.40 23.50 23.18
C ASP A 516 -16.15 24.17 24.36
N LYS A 517 -16.64 25.41 24.20
CA LYS A 517 -17.14 26.22 25.31
C LYS A 517 -18.66 26.25 25.47
N GLY A 518 -19.40 25.61 24.54
CA GLY A 518 -20.85 25.56 24.59
C GLY A 518 -21.53 26.95 24.54
N LEU A 519 -20.91 27.90 23.80
CA LEU A 519 -21.36 29.30 23.79
C LEU A 519 -22.73 29.47 23.12
N THR A 520 -23.49 30.43 23.62
CA THR A 520 -24.71 30.91 22.99
C THR A 520 -24.38 31.78 21.79
N LEU A 521 -25.36 32.01 20.90
CA LEU A 521 -25.20 32.91 19.74
C LEU A 521 -24.76 34.31 20.16
N GLU A 522 -25.37 34.84 21.23
CA GLU A 522 -25.07 36.20 21.75
C GLU A 522 -23.63 36.31 22.27
N GLU A 523 -23.15 35.24 22.93
CA GLU A 523 -21.74 35.17 23.41
C GLU A 523 -20.74 35.11 22.24
N ILE A 524 -21.07 34.38 21.17
CA ILE A 524 -20.24 34.32 19.95
C ILE A 524 -20.22 35.72 19.30
N ILE A 525 -21.36 36.37 19.13
CA ILE A 525 -21.45 37.75 18.59
C ILE A 525 -20.60 38.71 19.44
N GLY A 526 -20.73 38.62 20.77
CA GLY A 526 -19.96 39.44 21.68
C GLY A 526 -18.45 39.24 21.59
N LYS A 527 -18.01 37.98 21.37
CA LYS A 527 -16.60 37.63 21.15
C LYS A 527 -16.09 38.17 19.80
N LEU A 528 -16.84 37.95 18.71
CA LEU A 528 -16.51 38.46 17.38
C LEU A 528 -16.37 39.99 17.35
N LYS A 529 -17.26 40.70 18.03
CA LYS A 529 -17.19 42.18 18.14
C LYS A 529 -15.91 42.63 18.88
N LYS A 530 -15.46 41.91 19.88
CA LYS A 530 -14.22 42.23 20.62
C LYS A 530 -12.95 42.05 19.79
N GLU A 531 -12.93 41.13 18.84
CA GLU A 531 -11.76 40.91 17.97
C GLU A 531 -11.49 42.06 16.99
N ASN A 532 -12.47 42.94 16.75
CA ASN A 532 -12.39 44.09 15.83
C ASN A 532 -11.84 43.76 14.41
N ALA A 533 -11.91 42.50 14.05
CA ALA A 533 -11.37 41.95 12.80
C ALA A 533 -12.47 41.69 11.77
N ILE A 534 -13.71 41.62 12.22
CA ILE A 534 -14.85 41.22 11.38
C ILE A 534 -15.41 42.44 10.64
N VAL A 535 -15.84 42.24 9.38
CA VAL A 535 -16.60 43.21 8.63
C VAL A 535 -17.93 43.47 9.35
N LYS A 536 -18.27 44.72 9.59
CA LYS A 536 -19.35 45.13 10.51
C LYS A 536 -20.68 44.44 10.26
N ASP A 537 -21.06 44.32 9.01
CA ASP A 537 -22.36 43.75 8.61
C ASP A 537 -22.34 42.20 8.52
N GLN A 538 -21.20 41.57 8.74
CA GLN A 538 -21.03 40.11 8.65
C GLN A 538 -20.96 39.41 10.03
N THR A 539 -20.92 40.15 11.12
CA THR A 539 -20.75 39.58 12.46
C THR A 539 -21.84 38.59 12.83
N ASP A 540 -23.11 38.94 12.61
CA ASP A 540 -24.25 38.08 12.99
C ASP A 540 -24.34 36.86 12.08
N ARG A 541 -24.03 37.02 10.79
CA ARG A 541 -23.97 35.93 9.81
C ARG A 541 -22.85 34.96 10.19
N LEU A 542 -21.64 35.45 10.47
CA LEU A 542 -20.51 34.62 10.88
C LEU A 542 -20.81 33.90 12.19
N ALA A 543 -21.41 34.57 13.16
CA ALA A 543 -21.80 33.92 14.44
C ALA A 543 -22.82 32.82 14.22
N SER A 544 -23.81 33.02 13.37
CA SER A 544 -24.82 32.01 13.00
C SER A 544 -24.18 30.78 12.34
N VAL A 545 -23.30 31.01 11.36
CA VAL A 545 -22.53 29.91 10.72
C VAL A 545 -21.71 29.14 11.76
N CYS A 546 -20.92 29.84 12.59
CA CYS A 546 -20.13 29.15 13.62
C CYS A 546 -21.01 28.34 14.58
N LYS A 547 -22.15 28.90 15.03
CA LYS A 547 -23.05 28.27 15.98
C LYS A 547 -23.78 27.08 15.38
N TYR A 548 -24.57 27.29 14.33
CA TYR A 548 -25.55 26.33 13.87
C TYR A 548 -24.99 25.34 12.84
N ASP A 549 -24.09 25.78 11.96
CA ASP A 549 -23.54 24.92 10.93
C ASP A 549 -22.35 24.08 11.44
N TYR A 550 -21.65 24.55 12.51
CA TYR A 550 -20.47 23.88 13.02
C TYR A 550 -20.56 23.49 14.49
N PHE A 551 -20.63 24.42 15.46
CA PHE A 551 -20.48 24.10 16.88
C PHE A 551 -21.58 23.18 17.42
N ASP A 552 -22.84 23.42 17.08
CA ASP A 552 -23.94 22.56 17.50
C ASP A 552 -23.92 21.20 16.81
N GLN A 553 -23.25 21.09 15.65
CA GLN A 553 -23.09 19.84 14.94
C GLN A 553 -21.93 18.98 15.45
N MET A 554 -21.03 19.51 16.30
CA MET A 554 -19.87 18.77 16.81
C MET A 554 -20.24 17.68 17.82
N ARG A 555 -21.35 17.82 18.52
CA ARG A 555 -21.86 16.81 19.44
C ARG A 555 -22.49 15.64 18.67
N TRP A 556 -22.45 14.46 19.30
CA TRP A 556 -23.14 13.31 18.75
C TRP A 556 -24.66 13.51 18.83
N THR A 557 -25.32 13.37 17.68
CA THR A 557 -26.77 13.54 17.56
C THR A 557 -27.47 12.20 17.35
N GLN A 558 -28.78 12.15 17.51
CA GLN A 558 -29.57 10.97 17.15
C GLN A 558 -29.47 10.64 15.64
N GLY A 559 -29.36 11.67 14.79
CA GLY A 559 -29.11 11.46 13.36
C GLY A 559 -27.78 10.78 13.06
N ASP A 560 -26.73 11.06 13.86
CA ASP A 560 -25.46 10.31 13.75
C ASP A 560 -25.64 8.84 14.14
N THR A 561 -26.47 8.55 15.16
CA THR A 561 -26.81 7.19 15.56
C THR A 561 -27.60 6.47 14.46
N PHE A 562 -28.54 7.14 13.79
CA PHE A 562 -29.23 6.58 12.63
C PHE A 562 -28.27 6.22 11.51
N ASN A 563 -27.41 7.14 11.12
CA ASN A 563 -26.38 6.89 10.11
C ASN A 563 -25.43 5.75 10.55
N LEU A 564 -24.97 5.75 11.81
CA LEU A 564 -24.13 4.70 12.36
C LEU A 564 -24.79 3.34 12.22
N SER A 565 -26.09 3.22 12.58
CA SER A 565 -26.82 1.96 12.60
C SER A 565 -26.89 1.26 11.23
N ILE A 566 -26.85 2.00 10.14
CA ILE A 566 -26.93 1.51 8.77
C ILE A 566 -25.59 1.59 8.01
N GLY A 567 -24.48 1.85 8.71
CA GLY A 567 -23.15 1.91 8.13
C GLY A 567 -22.89 3.13 7.25
N GLN A 568 -23.56 4.25 7.51
CA GLN A 568 -23.37 5.55 6.87
C GLN A 568 -22.74 6.57 7.83
N GLY A 569 -22.47 7.79 7.36
CA GLY A 569 -21.73 8.80 8.11
C GLY A 569 -20.23 8.58 7.99
N ASP A 570 -19.49 8.72 9.10
CA ASP A 570 -18.01 8.70 9.10
C ASP A 570 -17.39 7.29 9.10
N HIS A 571 -18.17 6.25 8.86
CA HIS A 571 -17.63 4.90 8.66
C HIS A 571 -16.76 4.82 7.41
N ALA A 572 -15.61 4.17 7.53
CA ALA A 572 -14.82 3.78 6.36
C ALA A 572 -14.00 2.54 6.66
N TYR A 573 -14.20 1.47 5.91
CA TYR A 573 -13.49 0.19 6.05
C TYR A 573 -13.00 -0.30 4.70
N THR A 574 -11.87 -1.02 4.71
CA THR A 574 -11.34 -1.63 3.51
C THR A 574 -12.12 -2.90 3.16
N THR A 575 -12.09 -3.30 1.89
CA THR A 575 -12.70 -4.56 1.44
C THR A 575 -12.15 -5.75 2.23
N LEU A 576 -10.85 -5.73 2.55
CA LEU A 576 -10.23 -6.76 3.38
C LEU A 576 -10.81 -6.81 4.80
N GLN A 577 -11.02 -5.65 5.45
CA GLN A 577 -11.65 -5.60 6.78
C GLN A 577 -13.09 -6.10 6.74
N MET A 578 -13.82 -5.77 5.68
CA MET A 578 -15.19 -6.28 5.50
C MET A 578 -15.22 -7.79 5.30
N ALA A 579 -14.27 -8.35 4.56
CA ALA A 579 -14.13 -9.79 4.40
C ALA A 579 -13.77 -10.49 5.73
N GLU A 580 -12.83 -9.94 6.51
CA GLU A 580 -12.47 -10.44 7.86
C GLU A 580 -13.67 -10.43 8.81
N TYR A 581 -14.43 -9.34 8.81
CA TYR A 581 -15.64 -9.21 9.60
C TYR A 581 -16.70 -10.25 9.22
N MET A 582 -16.98 -10.43 7.93
CA MET A 582 -17.93 -11.43 7.42
C MET A 582 -17.44 -12.86 7.72
N ALA A 583 -16.15 -13.14 7.58
CA ALA A 583 -15.57 -14.43 7.96
C ALA A 583 -15.69 -14.68 9.46
N THR A 584 -15.58 -13.65 10.30
CA THR A 584 -15.76 -13.75 11.76
C THR A 584 -17.22 -14.13 12.10
N LEU A 585 -18.21 -13.56 11.42
CA LEU A 585 -19.61 -13.96 11.56
C LEU A 585 -19.82 -15.41 11.09
N GLY A 586 -19.40 -15.74 9.87
CA GLY A 586 -19.54 -17.07 9.28
C GLY A 586 -18.83 -18.18 10.06
N ASN A 587 -17.79 -17.83 10.85
CA ASN A 587 -17.06 -18.75 11.72
C ASN A 587 -17.63 -18.82 13.17
N GLY A 588 -18.87 -18.39 13.37
CA GLY A 588 -19.51 -18.41 14.70
C GLY A 588 -18.86 -17.45 15.72
N GLY A 589 -18.24 -16.37 15.27
CA GLY A 589 -17.60 -15.37 16.12
C GLY A 589 -16.12 -15.63 16.42
N ILE A 590 -15.46 -16.52 15.68
CA ILE A 590 -14.00 -16.71 15.79
C ILE A 590 -13.31 -15.84 14.75
N ARG A 591 -12.61 -14.81 15.21
CA ARG A 591 -11.81 -13.95 14.37
C ARG A 591 -10.42 -14.56 14.18
N ASN A 592 -10.10 -14.99 12.97
CA ASN A 592 -8.78 -15.48 12.59
C ASN A 592 -7.89 -14.34 12.10
N SER A 593 -6.58 -14.48 12.28
CA SER A 593 -5.62 -13.56 11.66
C SER A 593 -5.63 -13.74 10.15
N VAL A 594 -5.73 -12.65 9.42
CA VAL A 594 -5.66 -12.65 7.96
C VAL A 594 -4.20 -12.81 7.53
N SER A 595 -3.93 -13.68 6.56
CA SER A 595 -2.58 -13.91 6.05
C SER A 595 -2.58 -14.34 4.58
N LEU A 596 -1.52 -13.94 3.87
CA LEU A 596 -1.17 -14.40 2.53
C LEU A 596 -0.20 -15.59 2.55
N THR A 597 0.33 -15.97 3.75
CA THR A 597 1.25 -17.11 3.90
C THR A 597 0.70 -18.11 4.90
N ALA A 598 0.91 -19.40 4.64
CA ALA A 598 0.38 -20.49 5.47
C ALA A 598 0.94 -20.51 6.92
N ASP A 599 2.15 -20.02 7.10
CA ASP A 599 2.88 -20.14 8.38
C ASP A 599 2.35 -19.21 9.48
N VAL A 600 1.65 -18.13 9.13
CA VAL A 600 1.19 -17.10 10.08
C VAL A 600 -0.26 -17.31 10.52
N SER A 601 -1.11 -17.86 9.65
CA SER A 601 -2.56 -17.96 9.86
C SER A 601 -2.97 -18.86 11.03
N SER A 602 -2.15 -19.82 11.40
CA SER A 602 -2.48 -20.79 12.47
C SER A 602 -2.29 -20.27 13.89
N LYS A 603 -1.69 -19.08 14.09
CA LYS A 603 -1.16 -18.66 15.40
C LYS A 603 -1.99 -17.62 16.17
N ARG A 604 -3.03 -17.00 15.62
CA ARG A 604 -3.76 -15.91 16.29
C ARG A 604 -5.26 -15.89 16.00
N SER A 605 -5.99 -16.90 16.45
CA SER A 605 -7.45 -16.79 16.52
C SER A 605 -7.88 -16.06 17.81
N ARG A 606 -8.85 -15.18 17.71
CA ARG A 606 -9.48 -14.50 18.84
C ARG A 606 -10.96 -14.80 18.83
N GLN A 607 -11.46 -15.46 19.84
CA GLN A 607 -12.91 -15.68 19.99
C GLN A 607 -13.58 -14.34 20.36
N PHE A 608 -14.62 -13.96 19.60
CA PHE A 608 -15.38 -12.74 19.79
C PHE A 608 -16.05 -12.72 21.18
N SER A 609 -16.68 -13.83 21.59
CA SER A 609 -17.20 -14.08 22.91
C SER A 609 -17.21 -15.58 23.21
N ARG A 610 -17.02 -15.93 24.48
CA ARG A 610 -17.16 -17.31 24.98
C ARG A 610 -18.56 -17.59 25.52
N SER A 611 -19.48 -16.59 25.46
CA SER A 611 -20.84 -16.72 25.95
C SER A 611 -21.69 -17.51 24.96
N GLN A 612 -22.44 -18.50 25.45
CA GLN A 612 -23.40 -19.26 24.67
C GLN A 612 -24.44 -18.32 24.04
N LYS A 613 -24.97 -17.35 24.82
CA LYS A 613 -25.94 -16.35 24.35
C LYS A 613 -25.41 -15.56 23.14
N THR A 614 -24.14 -15.16 23.13
CA THR A 614 -23.54 -14.47 21.96
C THR A 614 -23.48 -15.39 20.74
N ASN A 615 -23.17 -16.67 20.90
CA ASN A 615 -23.15 -17.62 19.81
C ASN A 615 -24.57 -17.80 19.21
N GLU A 616 -25.59 -17.87 20.06
CA GLU A 616 -27.01 -17.94 19.64
C GLU A 616 -27.40 -16.69 18.84
N HIS A 617 -27.01 -15.50 19.28
CA HIS A 617 -27.22 -14.24 18.55
C HIS A 617 -26.53 -14.25 17.18
N ILE A 618 -25.27 -14.71 17.10
CA ILE A 618 -24.57 -14.83 15.80
C ILE A 618 -25.31 -15.79 14.87
N GLN A 619 -25.78 -16.94 15.37
CA GLN A 619 -26.54 -17.88 14.58
C GLN A 619 -27.89 -17.29 14.12
N CYS A 620 -28.55 -16.49 14.96
CA CYS A 620 -29.74 -15.73 14.56
C CYS A 620 -29.44 -14.79 13.39
N ILE A 621 -28.36 -14.02 13.46
CA ILE A 621 -27.93 -13.10 12.40
C ILE A 621 -27.60 -13.86 11.12
N ILE A 622 -26.87 -14.98 11.18
CA ILE A 622 -26.55 -15.79 10.00
C ILE A 622 -27.84 -16.29 9.33
N ARG A 623 -28.77 -16.84 10.10
CA ARG A 623 -30.08 -17.26 9.56
C ARG A 623 -30.88 -16.12 8.95
N ALA A 624 -30.79 -14.91 9.52
CA ALA A 624 -31.44 -13.72 8.95
C ALA A 624 -30.78 -13.27 7.64
N MET A 625 -29.46 -13.37 7.56
CA MET A 625 -28.69 -13.01 6.35
C MET A 625 -28.99 -13.94 5.16
N THR A 626 -29.31 -15.23 5.38
CA THR A 626 -29.71 -16.12 4.27
C THR A 626 -30.98 -15.61 3.57
N GLY A 627 -31.83 -14.89 4.29
CA GLY A 627 -33.04 -14.26 3.70
C GLY A 627 -32.73 -13.21 2.63
N VAL A 628 -31.53 -12.69 2.55
CA VAL A 628 -31.12 -11.70 1.52
C VAL A 628 -31.13 -12.31 0.12
N THR A 629 -30.71 -13.57 -0.01
CA THR A 629 -30.60 -14.30 -1.29
C THR A 629 -31.69 -15.32 -1.49
N GLU A 630 -32.20 -15.96 -0.41
CA GLU A 630 -33.18 -17.06 -0.46
C GLU A 630 -34.62 -16.60 -0.13
N GLY A 631 -34.79 -15.49 0.62
CA GLY A 631 -36.10 -15.01 1.03
C GLY A 631 -36.96 -14.50 -0.14
N GLU A 632 -38.29 -14.67 -0.06
CA GLU A 632 -39.21 -14.21 -1.11
C GLU A 632 -39.07 -12.73 -1.42
N ASP A 633 -38.84 -11.88 -0.40
CA ASP A 633 -38.61 -10.45 -0.51
C ASP A 633 -37.12 -10.09 -0.46
N GLY A 634 -36.20 -11.07 -0.56
CA GLY A 634 -34.79 -10.87 -0.41
C GLY A 634 -34.20 -9.88 -1.42
N SER A 635 -33.43 -8.92 -0.93
CA SER A 635 -32.93 -7.79 -1.75
C SER A 635 -32.00 -8.20 -2.89
N LEU A 636 -31.42 -9.41 -2.87
CA LEU A 636 -30.55 -9.97 -3.90
C LEU A 636 -31.08 -11.28 -4.50
N ARG A 637 -32.31 -11.66 -4.18
CA ARG A 637 -32.92 -12.92 -4.68
C ARG A 637 -32.81 -13.05 -6.20
N GLY A 638 -33.13 -11.99 -6.95
CA GLY A 638 -33.10 -12.03 -8.41
C GLY A 638 -31.71 -12.36 -9.01
N LEU A 639 -30.63 -11.98 -8.33
CA LEU A 639 -29.27 -12.30 -8.76
C LEU A 639 -28.87 -13.75 -8.45
N PHE A 640 -29.49 -14.37 -7.44
CA PHE A 640 -29.19 -15.72 -6.96
C PHE A 640 -30.34 -16.71 -7.18
N GLU A 641 -31.28 -16.43 -8.10
CA GLU A 641 -32.52 -17.20 -8.27
C GLU A 641 -32.26 -18.68 -8.58
N SER A 642 -31.25 -18.99 -9.38
CA SER A 642 -30.86 -20.36 -9.73
C SER A 642 -29.52 -20.81 -9.13
N PHE A 643 -29.01 -20.08 -8.15
CA PHE A 643 -27.73 -20.44 -7.51
C PHE A 643 -27.87 -21.73 -6.71
N PRO A 644 -27.00 -22.74 -6.92
CA PRO A 644 -27.01 -23.98 -6.15
C PRO A 644 -26.37 -23.74 -4.78
N TYR A 645 -27.20 -23.63 -3.74
CA TYR A 645 -26.75 -23.44 -2.34
C TYR A 645 -26.17 -24.72 -1.73
#